data_4e2703eea248296003c5a7524fbe1a71
#
_entry.id   4e2703eea248296003c5a7524fbe1a71
#
_cell.length_a   1.000
_cell.length_b   1.000
_cell.length_c   1.000
_cell.angle_alpha   90.00
_cell.angle_beta   90.00
_cell.angle_gamma   90.00
#
_symmetry.space_group_name_H-M   'P 1'
#
loop_
_entity.id
_entity.type
_entity.pdbx_description
1 polymer ?
#
loop_
_entity_poly.entity_id
_entity_poly.type
_entity_poly.pdbx_seq_one_letter_code
_entity_poly.pdbx_strand_id
1 'polypeptide(L)'
;MVDFFLRIYDWLKCRKGVAALIVFICMALCVLSLSRLHYEEDIAGFLPIDRSDSRQTEFMESVSRQNSVAVIFRADQGAGDDEIISAMDLFEDLWFENDTLGLVPDLSAQADESMALELIEFVQKHYASFLTPADYRRMDSLLSLPGYVEQSLEADKRSLQMLSGSFTANTIPYDPLNLFSDILLGLADMGGEGGYRLADGHIMHRIEPAGLLLFESPFGESESGQNAQLVELVDKTGAQVTAETGIHVSSVGAPVIAVTNAERIKKDSILAVALAVIGILLVLLFSFRRFDYIFWIAATLIFGAVFSLGIIGLIKSSISIIVIGLGSVIVGIAANYPLHFLHSLRDTADSRTSLSEMVTPLLVGNITTVSAFLCLLFLKAQAMHDLALFGSFMLAGTIIFSLVFLPVFAKAGGKQTEEVKREEKPLTGGSRIGRIISPVVILITIAMLIWGGNSRFDTDLNHINYMTPQQEVDMEFISGSVGDAGADRLSILAGKLAPESEKEVAGERWTSFWKDHSAIIDQLEQKSREAGFKEGAFAPFIESVRTEPVIVSAQDVTPVNMSEVMASLVRSLSDDFNMVLFLCGFIVFAFLWISFGKLELALISFLPLTVGWIWILSIMNMLGISFNIVSIILATFIFGQGDDYTIFITEGLIYEYRYGRRTVDDRRKSVILSAVIMFIGIGTLIFAKHPAMRSLAEITMIGMFVVVVMAHFLPEWLFRWLTEKKGQRREVPVTLWGIAKTAYAFAFLVVSVIVVTPIAFVLFLGRKREWKDRWLHGVLYRFSNFVIRRVPGVGFTLDNSVEETFEKPAVIISNHQSHLDLMCVLMLTPKMVVITNEWVWRNPIYGPLIRRAEFVPAAEGVENFMPQLRSLVERGYSIMVFPEGTRSEDCRILRFHKGAFHLAQELNLDIVPVCLHGVGYVLPKKELMLRKGQITVTIGKRIMAGDASWGADSRSRTQAFHKYYIEWYNELDSKLKH
;
A
#
# COMPACT_ATOMS: atom_id res chain seq x y z
N MET A 1 25.24 19.15 -7.16
CA MET A 1 25.16 18.22 -6.02
C MET A 1 26.46 17.42 -5.87
N VAL A 2 26.89 16.64 -6.88
CA VAL A 2 28.16 15.86 -6.86
C VAL A 2 29.37 16.74 -6.48
N ASP A 3 29.52 17.92 -7.12
CA ASP A 3 30.61 18.85 -6.85
C ASP A 3 30.68 19.34 -5.40
N PHE A 4 29.54 19.44 -4.73
CA PHE A 4 29.47 19.81 -3.31
C PHE A 4 30.14 18.75 -2.44
N PHE A 5 29.76 17.48 -2.62
CA PHE A 5 30.37 16.38 -1.85
C PHE A 5 31.82 16.17 -2.19
N LEU A 6 32.24 16.36 -3.45
CA LEU A 6 33.64 16.28 -3.85
C LEU A 6 34.48 17.37 -3.18
N ARG A 7 33.97 18.60 -3.06
CA ARG A 7 34.65 19.69 -2.33
C ARG A 7 34.80 19.38 -0.84
N ILE A 8 33.76 18.83 -0.22
CA ILE A 8 33.80 18.40 1.19
C ILE A 8 34.87 17.30 1.36
N TYR A 9 34.84 16.30 0.48
CA TYR A 9 35.82 15.22 0.50
C TYR A 9 37.26 15.74 0.36
N ASP A 10 37.52 16.56 -0.65
CA ASP A 10 38.87 17.12 -0.90
C ASP A 10 39.37 17.94 0.32
N TRP A 11 38.43 18.66 0.99
CA TRP A 11 38.78 19.43 2.19
C TRP A 11 39.06 18.52 3.40
N LEU A 12 38.25 17.49 3.63
CA LEU A 12 38.39 16.56 4.75
C LEU A 12 39.54 15.57 4.57
N LYS A 13 39.83 15.16 3.33
CA LYS A 13 40.92 14.24 3.03
C LYS A 13 42.28 14.77 3.52
N CYS A 14 42.47 16.07 3.39
CA CYS A 14 43.70 16.75 3.88
C CYS A 14 43.70 16.95 5.41
N ARG A 15 42.54 16.78 6.09
CA ARG A 15 42.33 17.08 7.52
C ARG A 15 41.62 15.95 8.26
N LYS A 16 42.13 14.71 8.13
CA LYS A 16 41.48 13.51 8.72
C LYS A 16 41.24 13.61 10.23
N GLY A 17 42.11 14.30 10.98
CA GLY A 17 41.92 14.55 12.40
C GLY A 17 40.69 15.42 12.69
N VAL A 18 40.43 16.42 11.84
CA VAL A 18 39.22 17.25 11.95
C VAL A 18 37.94 16.41 11.65
N ALA A 19 38.01 15.56 10.63
CA ALA A 19 36.88 14.65 10.34
C ALA A 19 36.57 13.73 11.52
N ALA A 20 37.60 13.12 12.12
CA ALA A 20 37.42 12.27 13.31
C ALA A 20 36.89 13.06 14.52
N LEU A 21 37.37 14.30 14.72
CA LEU A 21 36.88 15.16 15.81
C LEU A 21 35.40 15.53 15.62
N ILE A 22 34.96 15.83 14.40
CA ILE A 22 33.58 16.16 14.11
C ILE A 22 32.67 14.94 14.42
N VAL A 23 33.08 13.75 13.97
CA VAL A 23 32.34 12.51 14.26
C VAL A 23 32.26 12.29 15.77
N PHE A 24 33.37 12.44 16.49
CA PHE A 24 33.42 12.26 17.94
C PHE A 24 32.51 13.25 18.70
N ILE A 25 32.58 14.55 18.36
CA ILE A 25 31.74 15.57 18.99
C ILE A 25 30.24 15.27 18.72
N CYS A 26 29.91 14.95 17.47
CA CYS A 26 28.52 14.61 17.11
C CYS A 26 28.03 13.41 17.92
N MET A 27 28.85 12.33 18.00
CA MET A 27 28.50 11.15 18.78
C MET A 27 28.35 11.47 20.27
N ALA A 28 29.26 12.25 20.85
CA ALA A 28 29.21 12.64 22.26
C ALA A 28 27.93 13.43 22.58
N LEU A 29 27.56 14.37 21.74
CA LEU A 29 26.32 15.14 21.89
C LEU A 29 25.07 14.27 21.78
N CYS A 30 25.06 13.34 20.82
CA CYS A 30 23.94 12.39 20.66
C CYS A 30 23.82 11.44 21.87
N VAL A 31 24.95 10.93 22.40
CA VAL A 31 24.96 10.07 23.59
C VAL A 31 24.47 10.85 24.83
N LEU A 32 24.84 12.11 24.96
CA LEU A 32 24.34 12.96 26.05
C LEU A 32 22.82 13.19 25.95
N SER A 33 22.31 13.32 24.73
CA SER A 33 20.84 13.46 24.52
C SER A 33 20.12 12.17 24.78
N LEU A 34 20.72 11.02 24.44
CA LEU A 34 20.16 9.69 24.66
C LEU A 34 19.87 9.40 26.14
N SER A 35 20.67 9.96 27.06
CA SER A 35 20.46 9.76 28.50
C SER A 35 19.16 10.38 29.03
N ARG A 36 18.46 11.18 28.25
CA ARG A 36 17.17 11.80 28.60
C ARG A 36 15.97 11.02 28.07
N LEU A 37 16.22 10.01 27.21
CA LEU A 37 15.16 9.26 26.54
C LEU A 37 14.70 8.10 27.43
N HIS A 38 13.40 8.05 27.72
CA HIS A 38 12.75 6.97 28.43
C HIS A 38 12.10 6.01 27.40
N TYR A 39 12.04 4.74 27.74
CA TYR A 39 11.41 3.74 26.91
C TYR A 39 10.00 3.49 27.42
N GLU A 40 9.01 3.71 26.57
CA GLU A 40 7.61 3.43 26.85
C GLU A 40 7.17 2.16 26.14
N GLU A 41 6.35 1.37 26.82
CA GLU A 41 5.80 0.12 26.33
C GLU A 41 4.29 0.28 26.21
N ASP A 42 3.84 0.89 25.13
CA ASP A 42 2.43 1.11 24.88
C ASP A 42 2.05 0.44 23.55
N ILE A 43 1.38 -0.74 23.64
CA ILE A 43 0.83 -1.42 22.48
C ILE A 43 -0.40 -0.68 21.96
N ALA A 44 -1.15 0.00 22.83
CA ALA A 44 -2.28 0.82 22.42
C ALA A 44 -1.85 1.98 21.52
N GLY A 45 -0.59 2.42 21.61
CA GLY A 45 0.01 3.40 20.71
C GLY A 45 0.07 2.97 19.22
N PHE A 46 -0.19 1.70 18.91
CA PHE A 46 -0.35 1.23 17.53
C PHE A 46 -1.77 1.37 17.01
N LEU A 47 -2.76 1.54 17.88
CA LEU A 47 -4.16 1.67 17.46
C LEU A 47 -4.37 3.04 16.78
N PRO A 48 -5.05 3.08 15.62
CA PRO A 48 -5.35 4.32 14.91
C PRO A 48 -6.56 5.03 15.53
N ILE A 49 -6.41 5.46 16.78
CA ILE A 49 -7.49 6.07 17.55
C ILE A 49 -7.67 7.51 17.10
N ASP A 50 -8.87 7.82 16.66
CA ASP A 50 -9.25 9.19 16.34
C ASP A 50 -9.74 9.88 17.63
N ARG A 51 -8.87 10.67 18.24
CA ARG A 51 -9.21 11.47 19.44
C ARG A 51 -10.32 12.50 19.20
N SER A 52 -10.72 12.73 17.95
CA SER A 52 -11.88 13.56 17.63
C SER A 52 -13.20 12.80 17.63
N ASP A 53 -13.15 11.46 17.61
CA ASP A 53 -14.34 10.61 17.73
C ASP A 53 -14.57 10.28 19.22
N SER A 54 -15.64 10.85 19.79
CA SER A 54 -16.01 10.66 21.20
C SER A 54 -16.18 9.18 21.57
N ARG A 55 -16.67 8.36 20.64
CA ARG A 55 -16.90 6.91 20.86
C ARG A 55 -15.57 6.14 20.97
N GLN A 56 -14.58 6.48 20.13
CA GLN A 56 -13.26 5.84 20.20
C GLN A 56 -12.50 6.29 21.45
N THR A 57 -12.69 7.53 21.88
CA THR A 57 -12.11 8.07 23.12
C THR A 57 -12.75 7.40 24.33
N GLU A 58 -14.08 7.28 24.37
CA GLU A 58 -14.82 6.60 25.43
C GLU A 58 -14.49 5.11 25.51
N PHE A 59 -14.29 4.46 24.35
CA PHE A 59 -13.80 3.09 24.29
C PHE A 59 -12.40 2.95 24.92
N MET A 60 -11.48 3.84 24.59
CA MET A 60 -10.14 3.82 25.20
C MET A 60 -10.17 4.07 26.69
N GLU A 61 -11.02 4.99 27.14
CA GLU A 61 -11.23 5.19 28.59
C GLU A 61 -11.82 3.94 29.25
N SER A 62 -12.71 3.22 28.56
CA SER A 62 -13.27 1.98 29.08
C SER A 62 -12.26 0.83 29.10
N VAL A 63 -11.42 0.73 28.05
CA VAL A 63 -10.32 -0.26 28.00
C VAL A 63 -9.23 0.10 29.02
N SER A 64 -8.86 1.38 29.12
CA SER A 64 -7.88 1.86 30.12
C SER A 64 -8.36 1.74 31.56
N ARG A 65 -9.66 1.63 31.79
CA ARG A 65 -10.25 1.31 33.12
C ARG A 65 -10.24 -0.18 33.43
N GLN A 66 -9.94 -1.05 32.49
CA GLN A 66 -9.79 -2.49 32.72
C GLN A 66 -8.40 -2.81 33.30
N ASN A 67 -7.97 -2.06 34.30
CA ASN A 67 -6.72 -2.34 35.03
C ASN A 67 -6.85 -3.50 36.03
N SER A 68 -7.85 -4.38 35.85
CA SER A 68 -8.09 -5.48 36.74
C SER A 68 -7.06 -6.59 36.55
N VAL A 69 -6.55 -7.06 37.67
CA VAL A 69 -5.70 -8.23 37.80
C VAL A 69 -6.52 -9.33 38.46
N ALA A 70 -6.54 -10.49 37.82
CA ALA A 70 -7.15 -11.68 38.35
C ALA A 70 -6.05 -12.65 38.82
N VAL A 71 -6.08 -13.03 40.08
CA VAL A 71 -5.24 -14.07 40.64
C VAL A 71 -6.09 -15.33 40.80
N ILE A 72 -5.65 -16.42 40.21
CA ILE A 72 -6.37 -17.70 40.14
C ILE A 72 -5.65 -18.70 41.02
N PHE A 73 -6.42 -19.29 41.93
CA PHE A 73 -5.96 -20.34 42.82
C PHE A 73 -6.54 -21.67 42.37
N ARG A 74 -5.72 -22.55 41.79
CA ARG A 74 -6.17 -23.86 41.30
C ARG A 74 -5.61 -24.96 42.17
N ALA A 75 -6.49 -25.82 42.62
CA ALA A 75 -6.14 -27.00 43.38
C ALA A 75 -6.25 -28.28 42.52
N ASP A 76 -5.54 -29.34 42.93
CA ASP A 76 -5.68 -30.65 42.29
C ASP A 76 -7.08 -31.24 42.53
N GLN A 77 -7.52 -32.16 41.65
CA GLN A 77 -8.82 -32.80 41.78
C GLN A 77 -8.95 -33.53 43.15
N GLY A 78 -9.85 -33.03 43.98
CA GLY A 78 -10.16 -33.59 45.29
C GLY A 78 -9.91 -32.67 46.50
N ALA A 79 -9.34 -31.48 46.26
CA ALA A 79 -9.21 -30.46 47.30
C ALA A 79 -10.60 -29.85 47.62
N GLY A 80 -10.83 -29.53 48.88
CA GLY A 80 -12.06 -28.84 49.33
C GLY A 80 -11.98 -27.32 49.14
N ASP A 81 -13.13 -26.68 49.22
CA ASP A 81 -13.22 -25.19 49.18
C ASP A 81 -12.40 -24.55 50.33
N ASP A 82 -12.43 -25.15 51.52
CA ASP A 82 -11.74 -24.62 52.67
C ASP A 82 -10.20 -24.53 52.47
N GLU A 83 -9.61 -25.44 51.69
CA GLU A 83 -8.17 -25.42 51.37
C GLU A 83 -7.83 -24.27 50.46
N ILE A 84 -8.68 -23.97 49.44
CA ILE A 84 -8.52 -22.90 48.51
C ILE A 84 -8.75 -21.54 49.19
N ILE A 85 -9.79 -21.44 50.02
CA ILE A 85 -10.06 -20.26 50.84
C ILE A 85 -8.85 -19.95 51.74
N SER A 86 -8.33 -20.94 52.44
CA SER A 86 -7.13 -20.79 53.28
C SER A 86 -5.91 -20.30 52.48
N ALA A 87 -5.76 -20.73 51.21
CA ALA A 87 -4.68 -20.26 50.35
C ALA A 87 -4.91 -18.82 49.89
N MET A 88 -6.15 -18.41 49.70
CA MET A 88 -6.52 -17.03 49.35
C MET A 88 -6.26 -16.08 50.53
N ASP A 89 -6.66 -16.47 51.74
CA ASP A 89 -6.37 -15.72 52.93
C ASP A 89 -4.86 -15.63 53.24
N LEU A 90 -4.11 -16.73 53.03
CA LEU A 90 -2.66 -16.72 53.14
C LEU A 90 -2.01 -15.79 52.10
N PHE A 91 -2.59 -15.69 50.90
CA PHE A 91 -2.09 -14.76 49.89
C PHE A 91 -2.25 -13.30 50.34
N GLU A 92 -3.39 -12.99 50.93
CA GLU A 92 -3.66 -11.66 51.48
C GLU A 92 -2.69 -11.31 52.60
N ASP A 93 -2.48 -12.22 53.57
CA ASP A 93 -1.51 -12.05 54.66
C ASP A 93 -0.08 -11.82 54.13
N LEU A 94 0.39 -12.68 53.26
CA LEU A 94 1.72 -12.58 52.66
C LEU A 94 1.85 -11.37 51.72
N TRP A 95 0.76 -10.91 51.14
CA TRP A 95 0.76 -9.69 50.36
C TRP A 95 1.19 -8.50 51.18
N PHE A 96 0.54 -8.29 52.32
CA PHE A 96 0.88 -7.17 53.22
C PHE A 96 2.29 -7.25 53.78
N GLU A 97 2.83 -8.47 53.97
CA GLU A 97 4.24 -8.65 54.36
C GLU A 97 5.22 -8.32 53.20
N ASN A 98 4.86 -8.64 51.93
CA ASN A 98 5.71 -8.47 50.77
C ASN A 98 5.60 -7.08 50.17
N ASP A 99 4.44 -6.38 50.27
CA ASP A 99 4.21 -5.07 49.71
C ASP A 99 4.83 -3.96 50.56
N THR A 100 6.15 -3.87 50.47
CA THR A 100 6.92 -2.85 51.19
C THR A 100 6.75 -1.45 50.58
N LEU A 101 6.20 -1.35 49.38
CA LEU A 101 6.01 -0.10 48.64
C LEU A 101 4.58 0.43 48.81
N GLY A 102 3.63 -0.35 49.32
CA GLY A 102 2.23 0.02 49.46
C GLY A 102 1.55 0.17 48.09
N LEU A 103 1.81 -0.76 47.16
CA LEU A 103 1.31 -0.71 45.81
C LEU A 103 -0.22 -0.87 45.73
N VAL A 104 -0.77 -1.80 46.52
CA VAL A 104 -2.20 -2.04 46.66
C VAL A 104 -2.53 -2.22 48.17
N PRO A 105 -2.72 -1.11 48.90
CA PRO A 105 -2.87 -1.18 50.35
C PRO A 105 -4.21 -1.77 50.81
N ASP A 106 -5.22 -1.79 49.96
CA ASP A 106 -6.59 -2.25 50.31
C ASP A 106 -6.90 -3.60 49.56
N LEU A 107 -5.89 -4.44 49.33
CA LEU A 107 -6.13 -5.76 48.75
C LEU A 107 -6.98 -6.59 49.70
N SER A 108 -8.03 -7.24 49.19
CA SER A 108 -8.86 -8.18 49.93
C SER A 108 -9.12 -9.44 49.11
N ALA A 109 -8.97 -10.58 49.74
CA ALA A 109 -9.33 -11.89 49.19
C ALA A 109 -10.84 -12.09 49.14
N GLN A 110 -11.60 -11.30 49.92
CA GLN A 110 -13.06 -11.35 49.92
C GLN A 110 -13.68 -10.42 48.89
N ALA A 111 -14.75 -10.89 48.27
CA ALA A 111 -15.50 -10.12 47.29
C ALA A 111 -16.10 -8.87 47.96
N ASP A 112 -15.96 -7.73 47.29
CA ASP A 112 -16.55 -6.49 47.74
C ASP A 112 -18.08 -6.52 47.65
N GLU A 113 -18.75 -6.55 48.77
CA GLU A 113 -20.21 -6.47 48.88
C GLU A 113 -20.77 -5.13 48.33
N SER A 114 -19.97 -4.09 48.25
CA SER A 114 -20.42 -2.75 47.84
C SER A 114 -20.91 -2.75 46.38
N MET A 115 -20.27 -3.46 45.48
CA MET A 115 -20.63 -3.55 44.06
C MET A 115 -22.01 -4.24 43.85
N ALA A 116 -22.30 -5.27 44.64
CA ALA A 116 -23.58 -5.92 44.60
C ALA A 116 -24.70 -5.00 45.12
N LEU A 117 -24.41 -4.23 46.16
CA LEU A 117 -25.32 -3.25 46.72
C LEU A 117 -25.58 -2.06 45.76
N GLU A 118 -24.54 -1.58 45.06
CA GLU A 118 -24.67 -0.51 44.07
C GLU A 118 -25.55 -0.95 42.90
N LEU A 119 -25.40 -2.20 42.40
CA LEU A 119 -26.24 -2.76 41.33
C LEU A 119 -27.69 -2.86 41.80
N ILE A 120 -27.93 -3.33 43.01
CA ILE A 120 -29.28 -3.40 43.60
C ILE A 120 -29.86 -1.98 43.73
N GLU A 121 -29.12 -1.03 44.24
CA GLU A 121 -29.54 0.37 44.35
C GLU A 121 -29.83 1.01 42.99
N PHE A 122 -29.04 0.70 41.95
CA PHE A 122 -29.30 1.13 40.58
C PHE A 122 -30.63 0.61 40.08
N VAL A 123 -30.92 -0.71 40.24
CA VAL A 123 -32.15 -1.32 39.80
C VAL A 123 -33.35 -0.76 40.61
N GLN A 124 -33.18 -0.58 41.88
CA GLN A 124 -34.20 -0.01 42.76
C GLN A 124 -34.61 1.42 42.38
N LYS A 125 -33.66 2.22 41.97
CA LYS A 125 -33.90 3.58 41.45
C LYS A 125 -34.54 3.62 40.07
N HIS A 126 -34.41 2.56 39.29
CA HIS A 126 -34.85 2.53 37.88
C HIS A 126 -35.84 1.39 37.54
N TYR A 127 -36.65 0.93 38.52
CA TYR A 127 -37.65 -0.16 38.30
C TYR A 127 -38.48 0.04 37.05
N ALA A 128 -38.92 1.26 36.75
CA ALA A 128 -39.74 1.58 35.60
C ALA A 128 -39.11 1.21 34.28
N SER A 129 -37.75 1.17 34.23
CA SER A 129 -36.97 0.83 33.03
C SER A 129 -36.94 -0.68 32.76
N PHE A 130 -37.23 -1.53 33.77
CA PHE A 130 -37.14 -2.98 33.69
C PHE A 130 -38.52 -3.66 33.51
N LEU A 131 -39.63 -2.93 33.69
CA LEU A 131 -40.98 -3.51 33.69
C LEU A 131 -41.52 -3.68 32.29
N THR A 132 -41.97 -4.90 32.00
CA THR A 132 -42.66 -5.27 30.76
C THR A 132 -44.19 -5.06 30.88
N PRO A 133 -44.93 -5.01 29.77
CA PRO A 133 -46.40 -5.00 29.83
C PRO A 133 -47.00 -6.19 30.55
N ALA A 134 -46.29 -7.31 30.65
CA ALA A 134 -46.76 -8.49 31.40
C ALA A 134 -46.64 -8.24 32.91
N ASP A 135 -45.60 -7.55 33.34
CA ASP A 135 -45.36 -7.21 34.74
C ASP A 135 -46.44 -6.26 35.27
N TYR A 136 -46.82 -5.25 34.50
CA TYR A 136 -47.92 -4.35 34.85
C TYR A 136 -49.23 -5.09 35.02
N ARG A 137 -49.55 -6.09 34.17
CA ARG A 137 -50.74 -6.92 34.30
C ARG A 137 -50.72 -7.77 35.58
N ARG A 138 -49.56 -8.30 35.94
CA ARG A 138 -49.33 -9.06 37.15
C ARG A 138 -49.51 -8.16 38.39
N MET A 139 -48.89 -6.99 38.38
CA MET A 139 -49.03 -5.99 39.44
C MET A 139 -50.51 -5.56 39.66
N ASP A 140 -51.24 -5.28 38.56
CA ASP A 140 -52.64 -4.96 38.58
C ASP A 140 -53.47 -6.08 39.22
N SER A 141 -53.19 -7.34 38.84
CA SER A 141 -53.85 -8.51 39.42
C SER A 141 -53.59 -8.63 40.95
N LEU A 142 -52.38 -8.40 41.39
CA LEU A 142 -51.98 -8.48 42.79
C LEU A 142 -52.59 -7.36 43.60
N LEU A 143 -52.53 -6.13 43.09
CA LEU A 143 -53.09 -4.96 43.77
C LEU A 143 -54.60 -4.96 43.82
N SER A 144 -55.26 -5.72 42.97
CA SER A 144 -56.71 -5.94 42.96
C SER A 144 -57.21 -6.94 44.03
N LEU A 145 -56.31 -7.68 44.68
CA LEU A 145 -56.67 -8.64 45.71
C LEU A 145 -57.07 -7.95 47.00
N PRO A 146 -58.22 -8.30 47.61
CA PRO A 146 -58.64 -7.71 48.89
C PRO A 146 -57.63 -8.01 49.99
N GLY A 147 -57.13 -6.97 50.69
CA GLY A 147 -56.24 -7.11 51.81
C GLY A 147 -54.74 -7.36 51.42
N TYR A 148 -54.39 -7.20 50.14
CA TYR A 148 -53.04 -7.45 49.65
C TYR A 148 -51.98 -6.56 50.36
N VAL A 149 -52.32 -5.26 50.60
CA VAL A 149 -51.44 -4.33 51.27
C VAL A 149 -51.09 -4.82 52.69
N GLU A 150 -52.10 -5.24 53.46
CA GLU A 150 -51.95 -5.76 54.82
C GLU A 150 -51.08 -7.05 54.84
N GLN A 151 -51.32 -7.93 53.86
CA GLN A 151 -50.58 -9.20 53.76
C GLN A 151 -49.12 -8.95 53.42
N SER A 152 -48.80 -8.02 52.49
CA SER A 152 -47.45 -7.65 52.15
C SER A 152 -46.69 -7.04 53.35
N LEU A 153 -47.33 -6.10 54.04
CA LEU A 153 -46.74 -5.48 55.25
C LEU A 153 -46.47 -6.51 56.37
N GLU A 154 -47.37 -7.49 56.56
CA GLU A 154 -47.14 -8.57 57.53
C GLU A 154 -46.04 -9.55 57.07
N ALA A 155 -45.87 -9.77 55.79
CA ALA A 155 -44.76 -10.56 55.24
C ALA A 155 -43.42 -9.86 55.44
N ASP A 156 -43.35 -8.56 55.14
CA ASP A 156 -42.21 -7.72 55.41
C ASP A 156 -41.77 -7.71 56.86
N LYS A 157 -42.73 -7.56 57.72
CA LYS A 157 -42.48 -7.58 59.19
C LYS A 157 -41.92 -8.93 59.64
N ARG A 158 -42.44 -10.02 59.11
CA ARG A 158 -41.88 -11.36 59.36
C ARG A 158 -40.46 -11.53 58.85
N SER A 159 -40.19 -11.04 57.62
CA SER A 159 -38.86 -11.08 56.98
C SER A 159 -37.82 -10.31 57.80
N LEU A 160 -38.15 -9.13 58.32
CA LEU A 160 -37.27 -8.34 59.15
C LEU A 160 -37.00 -8.99 60.56
N GLN A 161 -37.80 -9.97 60.99
CA GLN A 161 -37.60 -10.71 62.23
C GLN A 161 -36.73 -11.97 62.06
N MET A 162 -36.41 -12.34 60.80
CA MET A 162 -35.52 -13.52 60.52
C MET A 162 -34.05 -13.11 60.61
N LEU A 163 -33.16 -14.09 60.88
CA LEU A 163 -31.72 -13.89 61.02
C LEU A 163 -31.05 -13.37 59.71
N SER A 164 -31.66 -13.53 58.56
CA SER A 164 -31.21 -13.00 57.28
C SER A 164 -31.65 -11.56 56.97
N GLY A 165 -32.08 -10.83 58.01
CA GLY A 165 -32.74 -9.53 57.85
C GLY A 165 -31.91 -8.33 57.39
N SER A 166 -30.59 -8.44 57.23
CA SER A 166 -29.76 -7.33 56.73
C SER A 166 -30.04 -6.99 55.30
N PHE A 167 -30.14 -8.01 54.41
CA PHE A 167 -30.44 -7.80 53.01
C PHE A 167 -31.87 -7.31 52.76
N THR A 168 -32.85 -7.93 53.43
CA THR A 168 -34.25 -7.55 53.36
C THR A 168 -34.50 -6.16 53.91
N ALA A 169 -33.79 -5.72 54.94
CA ALA A 169 -33.93 -4.38 55.48
C ALA A 169 -33.60 -3.26 54.44
N ASN A 170 -32.70 -3.53 53.52
CA ASN A 170 -32.31 -2.58 52.46
C ASN A 170 -33.27 -2.59 51.25
N THR A 171 -34.05 -3.66 51.03
CA THR A 171 -34.94 -3.79 49.85
C THR A 171 -36.36 -3.38 50.16
N ILE A 172 -36.88 -3.69 51.35
CA ILE A 172 -38.26 -3.38 51.79
C ILE A 172 -38.65 -1.91 51.63
N PRO A 173 -37.81 -0.91 51.93
CA PRO A 173 -38.15 0.49 51.72
C PRO A 173 -38.48 0.87 50.29
N TYR A 174 -37.91 0.14 49.33
CA TYR A 174 -38.07 0.39 47.87
C TYR A 174 -39.15 -0.51 47.21
N ASP A 175 -39.55 -1.63 47.83
CA ASP A 175 -40.61 -2.53 47.36
C ASP A 175 -41.45 -3.13 48.51
N PRO A 176 -42.18 -2.29 49.28
CA PRO A 176 -42.99 -2.74 50.43
C PRO A 176 -44.18 -3.60 50.04
N LEU A 177 -44.47 -3.70 48.74
CA LEU A 177 -45.60 -4.48 48.24
C LEU A 177 -45.11 -5.75 47.51
N ASN A 178 -43.80 -6.05 47.50
CA ASN A 178 -43.18 -7.18 46.83
C ASN A 178 -43.56 -7.30 45.33
N LEU A 179 -43.67 -6.15 44.65
CA LEU A 179 -44.07 -6.09 43.23
C LEU A 179 -42.90 -6.29 42.30
N PHE A 180 -41.68 -5.92 42.76
CA PHE A 180 -40.46 -5.91 41.95
C PHE A 180 -39.49 -7.04 42.31
N SER A 181 -39.89 -7.90 43.23
CA SER A 181 -39.03 -9.00 43.73
C SER A 181 -38.57 -9.93 42.61
N ASP A 182 -39.34 -10.16 41.55
CA ASP A 182 -38.94 -11.01 40.41
C ASP A 182 -37.84 -10.37 39.57
N ILE A 183 -37.74 -9.03 39.53
CA ILE A 183 -36.62 -8.32 38.87
C ILE A 183 -35.35 -8.57 39.67
N LEU A 184 -35.40 -8.40 40.99
CA LEU A 184 -34.26 -8.60 41.86
C LEU A 184 -33.84 -10.10 41.93
N LEU A 185 -34.78 -11.03 41.99
CA LEU A 185 -34.54 -12.46 41.91
C LEU A 185 -33.94 -12.85 40.56
N GLY A 186 -34.44 -12.27 39.47
CA GLY A 186 -33.85 -12.47 38.12
C GLY A 186 -32.45 -11.92 37.98
N LEU A 187 -32.03 -10.94 38.79
CA LEU A 187 -30.63 -10.49 38.88
C LEU A 187 -29.80 -11.42 39.76
N ALA A 188 -30.38 -11.94 40.85
CA ALA A 188 -29.71 -12.92 41.70
C ALA A 188 -29.52 -14.27 40.96
N ASP A 189 -30.47 -14.71 40.13
CA ASP A 189 -30.32 -15.87 39.24
C ASP A 189 -29.29 -15.67 38.14
N MET A 190 -29.07 -14.44 37.71
CA MET A 190 -27.95 -14.11 36.80
C MET A 190 -26.59 -14.38 37.42
N GLY A 191 -26.44 -14.23 38.73
CA GLY A 191 -25.30 -14.73 39.49
C GLY A 191 -25.23 -16.26 39.56
N GLY A 192 -26.36 -16.95 39.25
CA GLY A 192 -26.52 -18.39 39.27
C GLY A 192 -26.17 -19.12 37.99
N GLU A 193 -26.24 -18.49 36.82
CA GLU A 193 -25.77 -19.04 35.53
C GLU A 193 -24.31 -18.76 35.25
N GLY A 194 -23.65 -17.86 35.96
CA GLY A 194 -22.20 -17.63 35.90
C GLY A 194 -21.42 -18.81 36.51
N GLY A 195 -20.25 -19.13 35.92
CA GLY A 195 -19.36 -20.22 36.37
C GLY A 195 -18.83 -20.09 37.80
N TYR A 196 -19.20 -19.00 38.56
CA TYR A 196 -18.70 -18.70 39.89
C TYR A 196 -19.80 -18.70 40.98
N ARG A 197 -19.40 -18.90 42.22
CA ARG A 197 -20.21 -18.82 43.44
C ARG A 197 -19.43 -18.13 44.54
N LEU A 198 -20.12 -17.58 45.51
CA LEU A 198 -19.50 -17.11 46.73
C LEU A 198 -19.51 -18.22 47.82
N ALA A 199 -18.35 -18.41 48.43
CA ALA A 199 -18.20 -19.32 49.58
C ALA A 199 -17.36 -18.55 50.64
N ASP A 200 -17.93 -18.34 51.81
CA ASP A 200 -17.33 -17.57 52.92
C ASP A 200 -16.74 -16.20 52.51
N GLY A 201 -17.44 -15.50 51.57
CA GLY A 201 -17.02 -14.22 51.05
C GLY A 201 -16.03 -14.31 49.88
N HIS A 202 -15.54 -15.47 49.50
CA HIS A 202 -14.57 -15.67 48.43
C HIS A 202 -15.25 -16.09 47.11
N ILE A 203 -14.70 -15.67 46.00
CA ILE A 203 -15.18 -16.04 44.65
C ILE A 203 -14.63 -17.41 44.28
N MET A 204 -15.46 -18.42 44.22
CA MET A 204 -15.10 -19.79 43.92
C MET A 204 -15.72 -20.21 42.58
N HIS A 205 -15.00 -21.01 41.81
CA HIS A 205 -15.54 -21.60 40.59
C HIS A 205 -16.53 -22.72 40.95
N ARG A 206 -17.63 -22.90 40.19
CA ARG A 206 -18.68 -23.87 40.51
C ARG A 206 -18.35 -25.30 40.23
N ILE A 207 -17.54 -25.55 39.16
CA ILE A 207 -17.30 -26.88 38.63
C ILE A 207 -15.86 -27.32 38.97
N GLU A 208 -14.89 -26.42 38.77
CA GLU A 208 -13.49 -26.70 39.01
C GLU A 208 -13.08 -26.27 40.43
N PRO A 209 -12.17 -26.95 41.09
CA PRO A 209 -11.63 -26.55 42.38
C PRO A 209 -10.70 -25.36 42.24
N ALA A 210 -11.25 -24.20 42.04
CA ALA A 210 -10.54 -22.94 41.83
C ALA A 210 -11.19 -21.75 42.52
N GLY A 211 -10.37 -20.85 43.04
CA GLY A 211 -10.73 -19.57 43.62
C GLY A 211 -10.21 -18.43 42.76
N LEU A 212 -10.88 -17.26 42.84
CA LEU A 212 -10.52 -16.08 42.08
C LEU A 212 -10.47 -14.86 43.01
N LEU A 213 -9.32 -14.15 43.01
CA LEU A 213 -9.12 -12.87 43.65
C LEU A 213 -8.98 -11.80 42.56
N LEU A 214 -9.79 -10.76 42.65
CA LEU A 214 -9.81 -9.65 41.69
C LEU A 214 -9.43 -8.35 42.37
N PHE A 215 -8.49 -7.60 41.81
CA PHE A 215 -8.17 -6.26 42.26
C PHE A 215 -7.79 -5.38 41.05
N GLU A 216 -7.82 -4.07 41.27
CA GLU A 216 -7.43 -3.12 40.21
C GLU A 216 -5.98 -2.66 40.45
N SER A 217 -5.19 -2.63 39.36
CA SER A 217 -3.88 -1.99 39.37
C SER A 217 -4.08 -0.47 39.50
N PRO A 218 -3.39 0.19 40.43
CA PRO A 218 -3.41 1.65 40.51
C PRO A 218 -2.69 2.35 39.39
N PHE A 219 -2.00 1.58 38.51
CA PHE A 219 -1.20 2.07 37.41
C PHE A 219 -1.93 1.90 36.08
N GLY A 220 -1.78 2.88 35.17
CA GLY A 220 -2.32 2.76 33.81
C GLY A 220 -1.60 1.68 32.99
N GLU A 221 -2.22 1.19 31.93
CA GLU A 221 -1.61 0.20 31.02
C GLU A 221 -0.24 0.65 30.43
N SER A 222 -0.06 1.95 30.24
CA SER A 222 1.18 2.54 29.74
C SER A 222 2.32 2.59 30.76
N GLU A 223 2.03 2.36 32.05
CA GLU A 223 3.01 2.40 33.13
C GLU A 223 3.62 1.01 33.40
N SER A 224 4.10 0.36 32.35
CA SER A 224 4.59 -1.01 32.39
C SER A 224 5.72 -1.26 33.40
N GLY A 225 6.54 -0.24 33.68
CA GLY A 225 7.59 -0.36 34.69
C GLY A 225 7.05 -0.48 36.12
N GLN A 226 5.96 0.19 36.46
CA GLN A 226 5.29 0.09 37.75
C GLN A 226 4.42 -1.17 37.82
N ASN A 227 3.71 -1.48 36.73
CA ASN A 227 2.99 -2.74 36.59
C ASN A 227 3.93 -3.95 36.69
N ALA A 228 5.18 -3.85 36.20
CA ALA A 228 6.16 -4.95 36.35
C ALA A 228 6.51 -5.22 37.82
N GLN A 229 6.61 -4.17 38.67
CA GLN A 229 6.82 -4.33 40.10
C GLN A 229 5.61 -4.99 40.78
N LEU A 230 4.40 -4.59 40.34
CA LEU A 230 3.15 -5.19 40.84
C LEU A 230 3.06 -6.68 40.46
N VAL A 231 3.34 -7.03 39.21
CA VAL A 231 3.33 -8.41 38.73
C VAL A 231 4.39 -9.24 39.41
N GLU A 232 5.61 -8.71 39.64
CA GLU A 232 6.67 -9.39 40.39
C GLU A 232 6.24 -9.67 41.83
N LEU A 233 5.51 -8.73 42.46
CA LEU A 233 4.95 -8.90 43.79
C LEU A 233 3.89 -10.03 43.81
N VAL A 234 2.97 -10.04 42.85
CA VAL A 234 1.94 -11.09 42.67
C VAL A 234 2.61 -12.46 42.49
N ASP A 235 3.57 -12.55 41.59
CA ASP A 235 4.26 -13.81 41.28
C ASP A 235 5.06 -14.32 42.48
N LYS A 236 5.73 -13.41 43.19
CA LYS A 236 6.50 -13.76 44.41
C LYS A 236 5.56 -14.27 45.52
N THR A 237 4.47 -13.57 45.79
CA THR A 237 3.50 -13.98 46.81
C THR A 237 2.79 -15.24 46.42
N GLY A 238 2.37 -15.40 45.14
CA GLY A 238 1.77 -16.62 44.63
C GLY A 238 2.70 -17.85 44.69
N ALA A 239 4.00 -17.66 44.42
CA ALA A 239 4.98 -18.73 44.58
C ALA A 239 5.15 -19.17 46.04
N GLN A 240 5.07 -18.24 47.00
CA GLN A 240 5.12 -18.56 48.42
C GLN A 240 3.90 -19.37 48.87
N VAL A 241 2.69 -18.92 48.47
CA VAL A 241 1.45 -19.66 48.73
C VAL A 241 1.49 -21.05 48.11
N THR A 242 1.94 -21.16 46.87
CA THR A 242 2.07 -22.47 46.19
C THR A 242 3.03 -23.39 46.93
N ALA A 243 4.16 -22.86 47.47
CA ALA A 243 5.13 -23.66 48.20
C ALA A 243 4.58 -24.14 49.56
N GLU A 244 3.73 -23.37 50.25
CA GLU A 244 3.18 -23.66 51.56
C GLU A 244 1.93 -24.53 51.50
N THR A 245 1.02 -24.26 50.54
CA THR A 245 -0.29 -24.92 50.45
C THR A 245 -0.37 -26.02 49.39
N GLY A 246 0.54 -26.02 48.41
CA GLY A 246 0.48 -26.89 47.24
C GLY A 246 -0.53 -26.41 46.17
N ILE A 247 -1.29 -25.33 46.41
CA ILE A 247 -2.25 -24.81 45.48
C ILE A 247 -1.53 -23.92 44.45
N HIS A 248 -1.76 -24.20 43.18
CA HIS A 248 -1.12 -23.45 42.10
C HIS A 248 -1.76 -22.04 41.96
N VAL A 249 -0.95 -21.00 42.10
CA VAL A 249 -1.38 -19.61 41.96
C VAL A 249 -0.84 -19.07 40.65
N SER A 250 -1.72 -18.53 39.83
CA SER A 250 -1.40 -17.81 38.57
C SER A 250 -2.10 -16.48 38.49
N SER A 251 -1.59 -15.59 37.65
CA SER A 251 -2.19 -14.27 37.45
C SER A 251 -2.44 -13.97 35.99
N VAL A 252 -3.52 -13.27 35.70
CA VAL A 252 -3.88 -12.80 34.34
C VAL A 252 -4.65 -11.49 34.44
N GLY A 253 -4.66 -10.71 33.37
CA GLY A 253 -5.33 -9.41 33.28
C GLY A 253 -4.53 -8.47 32.38
N ALA A 254 -5.13 -7.35 32.00
CA ALA A 254 -4.48 -6.42 31.07
C ALA A 254 -3.09 -5.95 31.56
N PRO A 255 -2.88 -5.56 32.82
CA PRO A 255 -1.56 -5.18 33.31
C PRO A 255 -0.54 -6.32 33.24
N VAL A 256 -0.94 -7.56 33.54
CA VAL A 256 -0.07 -8.75 33.54
C VAL A 256 0.34 -9.10 32.12
N ILE A 257 -0.61 -9.05 31.18
CA ILE A 257 -0.35 -9.32 29.75
C ILE A 257 0.56 -8.22 29.18
N ALA A 258 0.32 -6.95 29.53
CA ALA A 258 1.17 -5.84 29.09
C ALA A 258 2.64 -6.03 29.54
N VAL A 259 2.88 -6.38 30.80
CA VAL A 259 4.23 -6.68 31.30
C VAL A 259 4.86 -7.87 30.58
N THR A 260 4.09 -8.93 30.37
CA THR A 260 4.56 -10.14 29.64
C THR A 260 4.94 -9.80 28.20
N ASN A 261 4.11 -9.01 27.50
CA ASN A 261 4.39 -8.52 26.17
C ASN A 261 5.68 -7.70 26.12
N ALA A 262 5.80 -6.74 27.02
CA ALA A 262 6.93 -5.85 27.13
C ALA A 262 8.24 -6.61 27.29
N GLU A 263 8.31 -7.52 28.27
CA GLU A 263 9.47 -8.38 28.45
C GLU A 263 9.77 -9.26 27.21
N ARG A 264 8.71 -9.77 26.58
CA ARG A 264 8.87 -10.60 25.39
C ARG A 264 9.42 -9.81 24.23
N ILE A 265 8.86 -8.64 23.95
CA ILE A 265 9.34 -7.71 22.92
C ILE A 265 10.82 -7.37 23.16
N LYS A 266 11.19 -7.06 24.40
CA LYS A 266 12.58 -6.75 24.77
C LYS A 266 13.52 -7.93 24.49
N LYS A 267 13.17 -9.13 24.93
CA LYS A 267 13.96 -10.36 24.71
C LYS A 267 14.08 -10.67 23.21
N ASP A 268 12.97 -10.63 22.45
CA ASP A 268 12.93 -10.90 21.03
C ASP A 268 13.69 -9.83 20.23
N SER A 269 13.59 -8.56 20.61
CA SER A 269 14.32 -7.46 19.98
C SER A 269 15.83 -7.59 20.12
N ILE A 270 16.31 -7.87 21.32
CA ILE A 270 17.76 -8.10 21.57
C ILE A 270 18.24 -9.28 20.74
N LEU A 271 17.51 -10.39 20.74
CA LEU A 271 17.85 -11.57 19.97
C LEU A 271 17.87 -11.28 18.45
N ALA A 272 16.83 -10.61 17.94
CA ALA A 272 16.71 -10.29 16.52
C ALA A 272 17.86 -9.37 16.06
N VAL A 273 18.15 -8.31 16.81
CA VAL A 273 19.25 -7.40 16.49
C VAL A 273 20.60 -8.12 16.54
N ALA A 274 20.84 -8.94 17.55
CA ALA A 274 22.08 -9.71 17.66
C ALA A 274 22.25 -10.68 16.49
N LEU A 275 21.23 -11.45 16.14
CA LEU A 275 21.24 -12.36 15.01
C LEU A 275 21.41 -11.62 13.69
N ALA A 276 20.72 -10.47 13.52
CA ALA A 276 20.84 -9.64 12.33
C ALA A 276 22.27 -9.12 12.15
N VAL A 277 22.85 -8.56 13.20
CA VAL A 277 24.25 -8.06 13.16
C VAL A 277 25.23 -9.20 12.84
N ILE A 278 25.11 -10.34 13.51
CA ILE A 278 25.98 -11.50 13.25
C ILE A 278 25.80 -11.98 11.81
N GLY A 279 24.56 -12.16 11.34
CA GLY A 279 24.28 -12.61 9.97
C GLY A 279 24.78 -11.65 8.91
N ILE A 280 24.58 -10.35 9.11
CA ILE A 280 25.07 -9.30 8.21
C ILE A 280 26.61 -9.32 8.18
N LEU A 281 27.28 -9.39 9.35
CA LEU A 281 28.74 -9.44 9.42
C LEU A 281 29.31 -10.68 8.72
N LEU A 282 28.66 -11.84 8.85
CA LEU A 282 29.06 -13.06 8.15
C LEU A 282 28.95 -12.90 6.62
N VAL A 283 27.82 -12.40 6.11
CA VAL A 283 27.66 -12.17 4.67
C VAL A 283 28.69 -11.17 4.15
N LEU A 284 28.95 -10.10 4.87
CA LEU A 284 29.97 -9.13 4.52
C LEU A 284 31.37 -9.72 4.51
N LEU A 285 31.70 -10.59 5.48
CA LEU A 285 32.97 -11.29 5.54
C LEU A 285 33.17 -12.19 4.31
N PHE A 286 32.16 -12.95 3.92
CA PHE A 286 32.21 -13.80 2.73
C PHE A 286 32.30 -12.98 1.44
N SER A 287 31.60 -11.84 1.36
CA SER A 287 31.54 -11.01 0.16
C SER A 287 32.81 -10.17 -0.05
N PHE A 288 33.29 -9.50 0.98
CA PHE A 288 34.41 -8.58 0.85
C PHE A 288 35.78 -9.21 1.18
N ARG A 289 35.79 -10.22 2.05
CA ARG A 289 37.02 -10.85 2.57
C ARG A 289 38.04 -9.84 3.15
N ARG A 290 37.52 -8.72 3.68
CA ARG A 290 38.29 -7.60 4.20
C ARG A 290 37.67 -7.07 5.48
N PHE A 291 38.39 -7.18 6.60
CA PHE A 291 37.90 -6.74 7.92
C PHE A 291 37.76 -5.21 8.03
N ASP A 292 38.59 -4.43 7.31
CA ASP A 292 38.46 -2.97 7.33
C ASP A 292 37.11 -2.46 6.76
N TYR A 293 36.62 -3.10 5.72
CA TYR A 293 35.27 -2.75 5.16
C TYR A 293 34.13 -3.09 6.12
N ILE A 294 34.24 -4.24 6.77
CA ILE A 294 33.26 -4.66 7.77
C ILE A 294 33.24 -3.67 8.95
N PHE A 295 34.42 -3.26 9.42
CA PHE A 295 34.54 -2.24 10.47
C PHE A 295 33.86 -0.94 10.08
N TRP A 296 34.06 -0.43 8.86
CA TRP A 296 33.46 0.82 8.41
C TRP A 296 31.96 0.73 8.21
N ILE A 297 31.43 -0.41 7.78
CA ILE A 297 29.97 -0.63 7.71
C ILE A 297 29.39 -0.61 9.12
N ALA A 298 29.97 -1.35 10.07
CA ALA A 298 29.52 -1.35 11.45
C ALA A 298 29.60 0.06 12.08
N ALA A 299 30.70 0.79 11.88
CA ALA A 299 30.85 2.16 12.36
C ALA A 299 29.78 3.11 11.80
N THR A 300 29.44 2.94 10.52
CA THR A 300 28.40 3.73 9.86
C THR A 300 27.02 3.46 10.47
N LEU A 301 26.70 2.18 10.72
CA LEU A 301 25.42 1.77 11.32
C LEU A 301 25.29 2.25 12.77
N ILE A 302 26.36 2.11 13.56
CA ILE A 302 26.39 2.62 14.95
C ILE A 302 26.21 4.14 14.96
N PHE A 303 26.91 4.86 14.06
CA PHE A 303 26.71 6.30 13.93
C PHE A 303 25.27 6.65 13.60
N GLY A 304 24.65 5.99 12.63
CA GLY A 304 23.25 6.20 12.24
C GLY A 304 22.28 5.97 13.39
N ALA A 305 22.46 4.87 14.15
CA ALA A 305 21.60 4.53 15.28
C ALA A 305 21.71 5.55 16.42
N VAL A 306 22.96 5.88 16.84
CA VAL A 306 23.19 6.88 17.90
C VAL A 306 22.74 8.27 17.47
N PHE A 307 22.93 8.65 16.21
CA PHE A 307 22.46 9.90 15.63
C PHE A 307 20.93 9.99 15.70
N SER A 308 20.24 8.91 15.29
CA SER A 308 18.78 8.86 15.33
C SER A 308 18.23 9.01 16.73
N LEU A 309 18.65 8.15 17.64
CA LEU A 309 18.18 8.17 19.03
C LEU A 309 18.57 9.49 19.74
N GLY A 310 19.75 10.02 19.43
CA GLY A 310 20.20 11.30 19.97
C GLY A 310 19.33 12.47 19.52
N ILE A 311 18.91 12.52 18.24
CA ILE A 311 17.99 13.57 17.76
C ILE A 311 16.61 13.38 18.34
N ILE A 312 16.11 12.13 18.42
CA ILE A 312 14.80 11.84 19.05
C ILE A 312 14.79 12.33 20.50
N GLY A 313 15.86 12.06 21.29
CA GLY A 313 15.98 12.53 22.66
C GLY A 313 16.03 14.06 22.83
N LEU A 314 16.25 14.84 21.73
CA LEU A 314 16.09 16.30 21.71
C LEU A 314 14.65 16.73 21.43
N ILE A 315 13.86 15.90 20.76
CA ILE A 315 12.50 16.22 20.28
C ILE A 315 11.44 15.68 21.25
N LYS A 316 11.68 14.46 21.77
CA LYS A 316 10.76 13.72 22.64
C LYS A 316 11.49 13.20 23.87
N SER A 317 10.74 13.01 24.96
CA SER A 317 11.24 12.41 26.19
C SER A 317 11.11 10.89 26.21
N SER A 318 10.27 10.31 25.35
CA SER A 318 9.98 8.88 25.31
C SER A 318 9.94 8.32 23.88
N ILE A 319 10.19 7.02 23.74
CA ILE A 319 10.09 6.26 22.51
C ILE A 319 9.56 4.86 22.80
N SER A 320 8.69 4.33 21.94
CA SER A 320 8.17 2.98 22.06
C SER A 320 9.28 1.93 21.88
N ILE A 321 9.32 0.94 22.79
CA ILE A 321 10.31 -0.16 22.75
C ILE A 321 10.16 -1.04 21.51
N ILE A 322 8.94 -1.17 20.98
CA ILE A 322 8.66 -1.94 19.75
C ILE A 322 9.38 -1.32 18.55
N VAL A 323 9.49 0.01 18.49
CA VAL A 323 10.22 0.71 17.43
C VAL A 323 11.69 0.32 17.44
N ILE A 324 12.28 0.15 18.62
CA ILE A 324 13.66 -0.34 18.76
C ILE A 324 13.76 -1.81 18.32
N GLY A 325 12.75 -2.61 18.65
CA GLY A 325 12.64 -4.00 18.19
C GLY A 325 12.64 -4.12 16.67
N LEU A 326 11.92 -3.22 16.00
CA LEU A 326 11.93 -3.10 14.54
C LEU A 326 13.25 -2.53 14.00
N GLY A 327 14.14 -2.06 14.86
CA GLY A 327 15.45 -1.52 14.51
C GLY A 327 16.31 -2.49 13.70
N SER A 328 16.18 -3.81 13.88
CA SER A 328 16.89 -4.81 13.08
C SER A 328 16.60 -4.69 11.58
N VAL A 329 15.35 -4.39 11.23
CA VAL A 329 14.91 -4.15 9.85
C VAL A 329 15.55 -2.87 9.31
N ILE A 330 15.49 -1.78 10.10
CA ILE A 330 16.02 -0.47 9.69
C ILE A 330 17.55 -0.55 9.57
N VAL A 331 18.24 -1.31 10.43
CA VAL A 331 19.68 -1.60 10.31
C VAL A 331 19.98 -2.31 8.99
N GLY A 332 19.15 -3.28 8.59
CA GLY A 332 19.27 -3.95 7.28
C GLY A 332 19.16 -2.98 6.11
N ILE A 333 18.21 -2.03 6.17
CA ILE A 333 18.04 -0.98 5.16
C ILE A 333 19.25 -0.04 5.15
N ALA A 334 19.65 0.46 6.30
CA ALA A 334 20.74 1.41 6.45
C ALA A 334 22.09 0.87 5.98
N ALA A 335 22.32 -0.45 6.11
CA ALA A 335 23.53 -1.14 5.67
C ALA A 335 23.78 -1.01 4.16
N ASN A 336 22.75 -0.76 3.35
CA ASN A 336 22.86 -0.65 1.91
C ASN A 336 23.76 0.52 1.47
N TYR A 337 23.69 1.67 2.14
CA TYR A 337 24.44 2.86 1.74
C TYR A 337 25.95 2.67 1.83
N PRO A 338 26.52 2.29 2.98
CA PRO A 338 27.95 2.01 3.06
C PRO A 338 28.36 0.81 2.20
N LEU A 339 27.49 -0.21 2.04
CA LEU A 339 27.73 -1.38 1.21
C LEU A 339 27.97 -1.02 -0.26
N HIS A 340 27.05 -0.25 -0.86
CA HIS A 340 27.13 0.17 -2.25
C HIS A 340 28.35 1.06 -2.49
N PHE A 341 28.64 1.97 -1.56
CA PHE A 341 29.83 2.81 -1.65
C PHE A 341 31.13 1.98 -1.62
N LEU A 342 31.26 1.05 -0.66
CA LEU A 342 32.45 0.20 -0.53
C LEU A 342 32.59 -0.81 -1.67
N HIS A 343 31.47 -1.27 -2.24
CA HIS A 343 31.50 -2.10 -3.45
C HIS A 343 32.06 -1.32 -4.63
N SER A 344 31.60 -0.09 -4.86
CA SER A 344 32.14 0.80 -5.88
C SER A 344 33.60 1.12 -5.63
N LEU A 345 34.00 1.39 -4.37
CA LEU A 345 35.40 1.67 -3.98
C LEU A 345 36.32 0.48 -4.26
N ARG A 346 35.85 -0.74 -4.11
CA ARG A 346 36.64 -1.93 -4.47
C ARG A 346 36.89 -2.02 -5.97
N ASP A 347 35.91 -1.63 -6.78
CA ASP A 347 35.96 -1.78 -8.23
C ASP A 347 36.71 -0.62 -8.91
N THR A 348 36.60 0.61 -8.40
CA THR A 348 37.25 1.81 -8.97
C THR A 348 38.64 2.06 -8.42
N ALA A 349 38.97 1.48 -7.28
CA ALA A 349 40.24 1.70 -6.55
C ALA A 349 40.54 3.17 -6.19
N ASP A 350 39.59 4.10 -6.39
CA ASP A 350 39.72 5.52 -6.05
C ASP A 350 38.47 6.07 -5.38
N SER A 351 38.63 6.62 -4.16
CA SER A 351 37.50 7.13 -3.37
C SER A 351 36.79 8.32 -4.03
N ARG A 352 37.52 9.17 -4.78
CA ARG A 352 36.95 10.35 -5.43
C ARG A 352 36.07 9.97 -6.60
N THR A 353 36.50 8.99 -7.39
CA THR A 353 35.74 8.44 -8.52
C THR A 353 34.51 7.70 -8.01
N SER A 354 34.66 6.80 -7.00
CA SER A 354 33.54 6.12 -6.37
C SER A 354 32.52 7.10 -5.82
N LEU A 355 32.95 8.17 -5.16
CA LEU A 355 32.06 9.18 -4.62
C LEU A 355 31.28 9.89 -5.74
N SER A 356 31.94 10.25 -6.84
CA SER A 356 31.27 10.91 -7.98
C SER A 356 30.21 10.06 -8.65
N GLU A 357 30.40 8.74 -8.67
CA GLU A 357 29.47 7.78 -9.27
C GLU A 357 28.31 7.42 -8.32
N MET A 358 28.56 7.44 -6.99
CA MET A 358 27.61 6.93 -5.99
C MET A 358 26.78 8.03 -5.31
N VAL A 359 27.18 9.29 -5.34
CA VAL A 359 26.43 10.39 -4.69
C VAL A 359 24.98 10.43 -5.16
N THR A 360 24.76 10.43 -6.48
CA THR A 360 23.40 10.60 -7.03
C THR A 360 22.50 9.42 -6.69
N PRO A 361 22.83 8.15 -7.00
CA PRO A 361 21.95 7.03 -6.68
C PRO A 361 21.72 6.86 -5.18
N LEU A 362 22.77 7.00 -4.36
CA LEU A 362 22.62 6.85 -2.91
C LEU A 362 21.78 7.96 -2.28
N LEU A 363 21.92 9.19 -2.74
CA LEU A 363 21.16 10.31 -2.19
C LEU A 363 19.71 10.27 -2.64
N VAL A 364 19.45 9.93 -3.90
CA VAL A 364 18.06 9.80 -4.40
C VAL A 364 17.35 8.69 -3.66
N GLY A 365 17.94 7.50 -3.56
CA GLY A 365 17.35 6.39 -2.83
C GLY A 365 17.16 6.73 -1.34
N ASN A 366 18.11 7.39 -0.70
CA ASN A 366 17.93 7.81 0.69
C ASN A 366 16.79 8.80 0.87
N ILE A 367 16.64 9.79 -0.01
CA ILE A 367 15.56 10.79 0.07
C ILE A 367 14.20 10.10 -0.12
N THR A 368 14.06 9.18 -1.06
CA THR A 368 12.82 8.44 -1.28
C THR A 368 12.48 7.58 -0.08
N THR A 369 13.45 6.85 0.48
CA THR A 369 13.25 6.00 1.65
C THR A 369 12.90 6.82 2.89
N VAL A 370 13.63 7.92 3.16
CA VAL A 370 13.30 8.84 4.26
C VAL A 370 11.91 9.44 4.09
N SER A 371 11.55 9.85 2.87
CA SER A 371 10.22 10.39 2.59
C SER A 371 9.12 9.34 2.82
N ALA A 372 9.36 8.08 2.48
CA ALA A 372 8.44 6.98 2.74
C ALA A 372 8.23 6.79 4.25
N PHE A 373 9.31 6.81 5.06
CA PHE A 373 9.18 6.77 6.52
C PHE A 373 8.42 7.98 7.07
N LEU A 374 8.68 9.19 6.56
CA LEU A 374 7.97 10.40 6.98
C LEU A 374 6.47 10.36 6.65
N CYS A 375 6.04 9.56 5.67
CA CYS A 375 4.61 9.36 5.41
C CYS A 375 3.88 8.73 6.61
N LEU A 376 4.57 7.98 7.47
CA LEU A 376 3.97 7.42 8.68
C LEU A 376 3.57 8.48 9.71
N LEU A 377 4.09 9.72 9.61
CA LEU A 377 3.66 10.83 10.47
C LEU A 377 2.22 11.28 10.20
N PHE A 378 1.64 10.89 9.07
CA PHE A 378 0.25 11.21 8.74
C PHE A 378 -0.75 10.19 9.32
N LEU A 379 -0.26 9.09 9.89
CA LEU A 379 -1.09 8.09 10.55
C LEU A 379 -1.55 8.60 11.93
N LYS A 380 -2.62 8.03 12.43
CA LYS A 380 -3.15 8.34 13.76
C LYS A 380 -2.38 7.62 14.87
N ALA A 381 -1.75 6.50 14.56
CA ALA A 381 -1.03 5.66 15.51
C ALA A 381 0.29 6.29 15.97
N GLN A 382 0.44 6.52 17.27
CA GLN A 382 1.60 7.18 17.90
C GLN A 382 2.91 6.40 17.65
N ALA A 383 2.88 5.08 17.76
CA ALA A 383 4.04 4.23 17.50
C ALA A 383 4.58 4.35 16.07
N MET A 384 3.69 4.65 15.09
CA MET A 384 4.10 4.90 13.71
C MET A 384 4.87 6.22 13.57
N HIS A 385 4.54 7.25 14.36
CA HIS A 385 5.31 8.49 14.39
C HIS A 385 6.73 8.26 14.93
N ASP A 386 6.87 7.46 15.96
CA ASP A 386 8.18 7.12 16.52
C ASP A 386 9.03 6.34 15.51
N LEU A 387 8.42 5.38 14.81
CA LEU A 387 9.08 4.63 13.75
C LEU A 387 9.49 5.53 12.57
N ALA A 388 8.63 6.49 12.20
CA ALA A 388 8.92 7.47 11.15
C ALA A 388 10.17 8.29 11.50
N LEU A 389 10.24 8.81 12.72
CA LEU A 389 11.37 9.60 13.19
C LEU A 389 12.63 8.75 13.30
N PHE A 390 12.54 7.58 13.94
CA PHE A 390 13.67 6.68 14.12
C PHE A 390 14.26 6.24 12.78
N GLY A 391 13.43 5.75 11.85
CA GLY A 391 13.85 5.34 10.53
C GLY A 391 14.46 6.49 9.72
N SER A 392 13.78 7.64 9.70
CA SER A 392 14.24 8.80 8.94
C SER A 392 15.60 9.33 9.43
N PHE A 393 15.77 9.50 10.73
CA PHE A 393 17.03 10.02 11.29
C PHE A 393 18.16 8.98 11.20
N MET A 394 17.85 7.68 11.34
CA MET A 394 18.84 6.63 11.16
C MET A 394 19.40 6.60 9.74
N LEU A 395 18.50 6.67 8.74
CA LEU A 395 18.89 6.70 7.34
C LEU A 395 19.65 8.00 6.99
N ALA A 396 19.19 9.15 7.51
CA ALA A 396 19.86 10.43 7.34
C ALA A 396 21.27 10.42 7.96
N GLY A 397 21.44 9.91 9.17
CA GLY A 397 22.75 9.74 9.81
C GLY A 397 23.66 8.81 9.01
N THR A 398 23.13 7.69 8.57
CA THR A 398 23.88 6.69 7.80
C THR A 398 24.36 7.24 6.45
N ILE A 399 23.51 7.97 5.71
CA ILE A 399 23.92 8.55 4.42
C ILE A 399 24.93 9.67 4.60
N ILE A 400 24.79 10.49 5.64
CA ILE A 400 25.76 11.53 5.97
C ILE A 400 27.13 10.88 6.23
N PHE A 401 27.20 9.84 7.05
CA PHE A 401 28.44 9.13 7.31
C PHE A 401 29.01 8.50 6.02
N SER A 402 28.18 7.86 5.23
CA SER A 402 28.55 7.15 4.00
C SER A 402 29.10 8.07 2.91
N LEU A 403 28.60 9.29 2.77
CA LEU A 403 29.02 10.22 1.72
C LEU A 403 30.06 11.22 2.18
N VAL A 404 30.12 11.57 3.49
CA VAL A 404 31.05 12.60 4.01
C VAL A 404 32.28 12.00 4.68
N PHE A 405 32.08 11.00 5.55
CA PHE A 405 33.17 10.48 6.38
C PHE A 405 33.79 9.19 5.83
N LEU A 406 32.98 8.26 5.38
CA LEU A 406 33.44 6.97 4.87
C LEU A 406 34.46 7.09 3.73
N PRO A 407 34.31 8.00 2.72
CA PRO A 407 35.28 8.18 1.66
C PRO A 407 36.66 8.65 2.13
N VAL A 408 36.69 9.35 3.28
CA VAL A 408 37.94 9.90 3.88
C VAL A 408 38.72 8.82 4.61
N PHE A 409 38.03 7.90 5.25
CA PHE A 409 38.65 6.90 6.13
C PHE A 409 38.85 5.54 5.45
N ALA A 410 37.92 5.12 4.58
CA ALA A 410 38.03 3.84 3.89
C ALA A 410 39.20 3.85 2.87
N LYS A 411 40.00 2.77 2.89
CA LYS A 411 41.12 2.62 1.95
C LYS A 411 40.67 1.86 0.71
N ALA A 412 40.97 2.40 -0.46
CA ALA A 412 40.79 1.67 -1.71
C ALA A 412 41.57 0.35 -1.68
N GLY A 413 40.87 -0.75 -1.96
CA GLY A 413 41.45 -2.10 -1.82
C GLY A 413 41.99 -2.71 -3.09
N GLY A 414 41.99 -1.99 -4.18
CA GLY A 414 42.45 -2.52 -5.47
C GLY A 414 43.93 -2.52 -5.62
N LYS A 415 44.54 -3.65 -6.00
CA LYS A 415 45.66 -3.61 -6.93
C LYS A 415 45.16 -2.84 -8.16
N GLN A 416 45.84 -1.78 -8.59
CA GLN A 416 45.74 -1.34 -9.98
C GLN A 416 45.95 -2.58 -10.83
N THR A 417 44.88 -3.27 -11.15
CA THR A 417 44.90 -4.22 -12.22
C THR A 417 45.12 -3.34 -13.43
N GLU A 418 46.31 -3.43 -14.03
CA GLU A 418 46.59 -2.92 -15.36
C GLU A 418 45.33 -2.94 -16.15
N GLU A 419 45.04 -1.88 -16.90
CA GLU A 419 43.92 -1.81 -17.84
C GLU A 419 43.74 -3.18 -18.47
N VAL A 420 42.97 -4.05 -17.81
CA VAL A 420 42.41 -5.19 -18.50
C VAL A 420 41.57 -4.51 -19.55
N LYS A 421 42.08 -4.52 -20.78
CA LYS A 421 41.27 -4.39 -21.98
C LYS A 421 40.10 -5.35 -21.79
N ARG A 422 39.09 -4.90 -21.04
CA ARG A 422 37.80 -5.56 -21.04
C ARG A 422 37.37 -5.47 -22.48
N GLU A 423 37.56 -6.58 -23.18
CA GLU A 423 37.07 -6.75 -24.54
C GLU A 423 35.74 -6.06 -24.63
N GLU A 424 35.63 -5.13 -25.54
CA GLU A 424 34.38 -4.58 -26.02
C GLU A 424 33.53 -5.76 -26.53
N LYS A 425 32.96 -6.50 -25.63
CA LYS A 425 31.93 -7.46 -26.03
C LYS A 425 30.81 -6.63 -26.64
N PRO A 426 30.53 -6.81 -27.92
CA PRO A 426 29.49 -6.04 -28.58
C PRO A 426 28.19 -6.18 -27.78
N LEU A 427 27.43 -5.09 -27.68
CA LEU A 427 26.10 -4.97 -27.04
C LEU A 427 25.05 -5.93 -27.64
N THR A 428 25.47 -6.90 -28.46
CA THR A 428 24.64 -7.87 -29.14
C THR A 428 24.27 -9.00 -28.20
N GLY A 429 23.05 -8.99 -27.71
CA GLY A 429 22.41 -10.11 -27.08
C GLY A 429 21.83 -9.81 -25.69
N GLY A 430 20.68 -9.15 -25.63
CA GLY A 430 19.81 -9.26 -24.47
C GLY A 430 19.62 -10.73 -24.13
N SER A 431 19.79 -11.09 -22.86
CA SER A 431 19.62 -12.46 -22.37
C SER A 431 18.41 -13.13 -23.01
N ARG A 432 18.60 -14.31 -23.64
CA ARG A 432 17.48 -15.13 -24.15
C ARG A 432 16.43 -15.34 -23.05
N ILE A 433 16.88 -15.39 -21.82
CA ILE A 433 16.09 -15.50 -20.60
C ILE A 433 15.13 -14.31 -20.45
N GLY A 434 15.58 -13.07 -20.63
CA GLY A 434 14.72 -11.87 -20.49
C GLY A 434 13.58 -11.81 -21.51
N ARG A 435 13.76 -12.36 -22.71
CA ARG A 435 12.73 -12.43 -23.77
C ARG A 435 11.62 -13.45 -23.49
N ILE A 436 11.91 -14.48 -22.69
CA ILE A 436 10.94 -15.50 -22.31
C ILE A 436 10.23 -15.11 -21.00
N ILE A 437 10.98 -14.50 -20.06
CA ILE A 437 10.42 -14.14 -18.76
C ILE A 437 9.38 -13.03 -18.87
N SER A 438 9.52 -12.05 -19.75
CA SER A 438 8.61 -10.91 -19.84
C SER A 438 7.13 -11.29 -20.14
N PRO A 439 6.81 -12.10 -21.16
CA PRO A 439 5.44 -12.52 -21.36
C PRO A 439 4.91 -13.40 -20.23
N VAL A 440 5.77 -14.19 -19.58
CA VAL A 440 5.42 -14.99 -18.41
C VAL A 440 5.07 -14.10 -17.21
N VAL A 441 5.86 -13.06 -16.92
CA VAL A 441 5.56 -12.10 -15.86
C VAL A 441 4.24 -11.37 -16.12
N ILE A 442 3.98 -10.96 -17.36
CA ILE A 442 2.71 -10.32 -17.71
C ILE A 442 1.53 -11.29 -17.52
N LEU A 443 1.66 -12.52 -17.97
CA LEU A 443 0.60 -13.55 -17.83
C LEU A 443 0.32 -13.83 -16.35
N ILE A 444 1.37 -14.01 -15.54
CA ILE A 444 1.24 -14.21 -14.10
C ILE A 444 0.63 -12.98 -13.45
N THR A 445 1.02 -11.76 -13.83
CA THR A 445 0.44 -10.53 -13.28
C THR A 445 -1.06 -10.43 -13.59
N ILE A 446 -1.48 -10.80 -14.80
CA ILE A 446 -2.90 -10.85 -15.15
C ILE A 446 -3.64 -11.93 -14.33
N ALA A 447 -3.05 -13.09 -14.16
CA ALA A 447 -3.61 -14.14 -13.32
C ALA A 447 -3.71 -13.69 -11.85
N MET A 448 -2.70 -13.01 -11.33
CA MET A 448 -2.68 -12.45 -9.98
C MET A 448 -3.73 -11.33 -9.80
N LEU A 449 -3.96 -10.49 -10.81
CA LEU A 449 -5.04 -9.49 -10.79
C LEU A 449 -6.43 -10.11 -10.74
N ILE A 450 -6.62 -11.25 -11.41
CA ILE A 450 -7.91 -11.97 -11.43
C ILE A 450 -8.14 -12.71 -10.11
N TRP A 451 -7.06 -13.26 -9.53
CA TRP A 451 -7.11 -14.08 -8.32
C TRP A 451 -6.86 -13.30 -7.02
N GLY A 452 -6.26 -12.12 -7.12
CA GLY A 452 -6.02 -11.22 -6.01
C GLY A 452 -7.34 -10.65 -5.50
N GLY A 453 -8.02 -11.40 -4.64
CA GLY A 453 -9.24 -10.94 -3.95
C GLY A 453 -8.96 -9.75 -3.02
N ASN A 454 -9.99 -9.27 -2.33
CA ASN A 454 -9.88 -8.20 -1.34
C ASN A 454 -8.89 -8.60 -0.24
N SER A 455 -8.00 -7.71 0.10
CA SER A 455 -7.14 -7.84 1.27
C SER A 455 -8.00 -7.99 2.53
N ARG A 456 -7.67 -8.97 3.36
CA ARG A 456 -8.33 -9.19 4.65
C ARG A 456 -7.50 -8.50 5.71
N PHE A 457 -8.16 -7.76 6.60
CA PHE A 457 -7.54 -7.22 7.80
C PHE A 457 -7.95 -8.07 8.99
N ASP A 458 -6.96 -8.45 9.79
CA ASP A 458 -7.18 -9.09 11.08
C ASP A 458 -7.46 -8.01 12.11
N THR A 459 -8.59 -8.14 12.76
CA THR A 459 -9.14 -7.15 13.70
C THR A 459 -9.04 -7.62 15.14
N ASP A 460 -8.63 -8.86 15.34
CA ASP A 460 -8.47 -9.42 16.68
C ASP A 460 -7.16 -8.97 17.31
N LEU A 461 -7.26 -8.10 18.30
CA LEU A 461 -6.12 -7.58 19.05
C LEU A 461 -5.40 -8.68 19.83
N ASN A 462 -6.09 -9.76 20.19
CA ASN A 462 -5.48 -10.88 20.88
C ASN A 462 -4.45 -11.61 20.01
N HIS A 463 -4.64 -11.61 18.68
CA HIS A 463 -3.65 -12.15 17.75
C HIS A 463 -2.34 -11.33 17.66
N ILE A 464 -2.35 -10.11 18.19
CA ILE A 464 -1.17 -9.24 18.20
C ILE A 464 -0.39 -9.35 19.51
N ASN A 465 -1.09 -9.67 20.62
CA ASN A 465 -0.50 -9.79 21.94
C ASN A 465 0.19 -11.15 22.12
N TYR A 466 1.28 -11.14 22.89
CA TYR A 466 1.93 -12.37 23.35
C TYR A 466 1.39 -12.72 24.72
N MET A 467 0.85 -13.92 24.87
CA MET A 467 0.51 -14.52 26.14
C MET A 467 1.35 -15.77 26.37
N THR A 468 1.68 -16.08 27.61
CA THR A 468 2.25 -17.38 27.95
C THR A 468 1.18 -18.47 27.81
N PRO A 469 1.55 -19.75 27.55
CA PRO A 469 0.54 -20.81 27.49
C PRO A 469 -0.32 -20.91 28.74
N GLN A 470 0.22 -20.51 29.91
CA GLN A 470 -0.54 -20.46 31.17
C GLN A 470 -1.56 -19.33 31.13
N GLN A 471 -1.17 -18.13 30.69
CA GLN A 471 -2.07 -16.99 30.56
C GLN A 471 -3.18 -17.24 29.53
N GLU A 472 -2.91 -17.97 28.43
CA GLU A 472 -3.95 -18.39 27.49
C GLU A 472 -4.99 -19.28 28.16
N VAL A 473 -4.54 -20.28 28.93
CA VAL A 473 -5.44 -21.18 29.70
C VAL A 473 -6.20 -20.40 30.78
N ASP A 474 -5.54 -19.47 31.45
CA ASP A 474 -6.17 -18.66 32.52
C ASP A 474 -7.19 -17.66 31.94
N MET A 475 -6.90 -17.07 30.76
CA MET A 475 -7.83 -16.22 30.08
C MET A 475 -9.04 -17.00 29.54
N GLU A 476 -8.83 -18.18 28.98
CA GLU A 476 -9.90 -19.08 28.55
C GLU A 476 -10.75 -19.53 29.75
N PHE A 477 -10.11 -19.85 30.89
CA PHE A 477 -10.80 -20.19 32.12
C PHE A 477 -11.68 -19.05 32.62
N ILE A 478 -11.20 -17.82 32.68
CA ILE A 478 -12.00 -16.66 33.07
C ILE A 478 -13.10 -16.41 32.04
N SER A 479 -12.78 -16.37 30.76
CA SER A 479 -13.75 -16.09 29.70
C SER A 479 -14.78 -17.21 29.54
N GLY A 480 -14.36 -18.46 29.63
CA GLY A 480 -15.23 -19.64 29.56
C GLY A 480 -16.13 -19.81 30.78
N SER A 481 -15.64 -19.40 31.95
CA SER A 481 -16.37 -19.48 33.22
C SER A 481 -17.28 -18.26 33.44
N VAL A 482 -16.90 -17.11 32.90
CA VAL A 482 -17.70 -15.88 32.90
C VAL A 482 -18.77 -15.98 31.80
N GLY A 483 -18.67 -16.98 30.89
CA GLY A 483 -19.50 -17.05 29.68
C GLY A 483 -19.47 -15.70 28.98
N ASP A 484 -20.03 -15.30 27.95
CA ASP A 484 -20.07 -13.90 27.52
C ASP A 484 -20.46 -12.87 28.63
N ALA A 485 -20.36 -13.22 29.89
CA ALA A 485 -21.03 -12.62 31.04
C ALA A 485 -20.29 -11.42 31.71
N GLY A 486 -19.05 -11.13 31.37
CA GLY A 486 -18.42 -9.90 31.92
C GLY A 486 -18.87 -8.67 31.12
N ALA A 487 -18.83 -8.75 29.81
CA ALA A 487 -19.53 -7.82 28.93
C ALA A 487 -21.05 -8.07 29.00
N ASP A 488 -21.46 -9.27 29.41
CA ASP A 488 -22.81 -9.77 29.32
C ASP A 488 -23.69 -9.38 30.55
N ARG A 489 -23.12 -9.11 31.72
CA ARG A 489 -23.98 -8.62 32.83
C ARG A 489 -24.60 -7.26 32.54
N LEU A 490 -23.80 -6.35 31.99
CA LEU A 490 -24.31 -5.08 31.50
C LEU A 490 -25.14 -5.24 30.24
N SER A 491 -24.80 -6.16 29.31
CA SER A 491 -25.58 -6.44 28.13
C SER A 491 -26.84 -7.27 28.43
N ILE A 492 -26.83 -8.17 29.44
CA ILE A 492 -28.03 -8.85 29.92
C ILE A 492 -28.90 -7.86 30.69
N LEU A 493 -28.30 -7.01 31.50
CA LEU A 493 -29.02 -5.90 32.15
C LEU A 493 -29.65 -4.98 31.10
N ALA A 494 -28.86 -4.58 30.13
CA ALA A 494 -29.29 -3.77 28.99
C ALA A 494 -30.34 -4.46 28.12
N GLY A 495 -30.27 -5.79 27.96
CA GLY A 495 -31.26 -6.58 27.25
C GLY A 495 -32.61 -6.67 27.98
N LYS A 496 -32.63 -6.38 29.30
CA LYS A 496 -33.86 -6.28 30.11
C LYS A 496 -34.39 -4.84 30.20
N LEU A 497 -33.63 -3.83 29.80
CA LEU A 497 -34.04 -2.44 29.75
C LEU A 497 -34.92 -2.17 28.53
N ALA A 498 -35.81 -1.21 28.65
CA ALA A 498 -36.60 -0.75 27.53
C ALA A 498 -35.71 -0.24 26.40
N PRO A 499 -35.95 -0.58 25.12
CA PRO A 499 -35.23 -0.01 24.00
C PRO A 499 -35.47 1.51 23.94
N GLU A 500 -34.48 2.27 23.41
CA GLU A 500 -34.55 3.73 23.33
C GLU A 500 -35.85 4.23 22.66
N SER A 501 -36.34 3.48 21.67
CA SER A 501 -37.62 3.77 20.99
C SER A 501 -38.86 3.67 21.88
N GLU A 502 -38.76 2.98 23.02
CA GLU A 502 -39.87 2.77 23.96
C GLU A 502 -39.73 3.54 25.28
N LYS A 503 -38.70 4.34 25.43
CA LYS A 503 -38.34 5.09 26.64
C LYS A 503 -39.52 5.97 27.13
N GLU A 504 -40.08 6.77 26.22
CA GLU A 504 -41.24 7.62 26.50
C GLU A 504 -42.48 6.77 26.88
N VAL A 505 -42.73 5.68 26.16
CA VAL A 505 -43.85 4.79 26.40
C VAL A 505 -43.73 4.09 27.76
N ALA A 506 -42.51 3.72 28.19
CA ALA A 506 -42.27 3.11 29.50
C ALA A 506 -42.57 4.11 30.65
N GLY A 507 -42.12 5.36 30.48
CA GLY A 507 -42.43 6.43 31.45
C GLY A 507 -43.92 6.76 31.55
N GLU A 508 -44.59 6.88 30.41
CA GLU A 508 -46.04 7.11 30.37
C GLU A 508 -46.80 5.95 31.00
N ARG A 509 -46.40 4.70 30.77
CA ARG A 509 -46.98 3.49 31.31
C ARG A 509 -46.87 3.44 32.84
N TRP A 510 -45.67 3.75 33.37
CA TRP A 510 -45.42 3.85 34.79
C TRP A 510 -46.35 4.89 35.46
N THR A 511 -46.36 6.11 34.92
CA THR A 511 -47.13 7.23 35.44
C THR A 511 -48.61 6.97 35.38
N SER A 512 -49.14 6.39 34.26
CA SER A 512 -50.53 6.00 34.13
C SER A 512 -50.92 4.94 35.14
N PHE A 513 -50.10 3.89 35.28
CA PHE A 513 -50.36 2.76 36.17
C PHE A 513 -50.51 3.23 37.63
N TRP A 514 -49.55 4.04 38.14
CA TRP A 514 -49.58 4.49 39.49
C TRP A 514 -50.63 5.58 39.73
N LYS A 515 -51.02 6.34 38.74
CA LYS A 515 -52.13 7.25 38.80
C LYS A 515 -53.46 6.49 39.03
N ASP A 516 -53.67 5.36 38.30
CA ASP A 516 -54.84 4.53 38.44
C ASP A 516 -54.89 3.80 39.82
N HIS A 517 -53.73 3.53 40.43
CA HIS A 517 -53.55 2.84 41.68
C HIS A 517 -53.22 3.80 42.87
N SER A 518 -53.49 5.10 42.74
CA SER A 518 -53.14 6.10 43.76
C SER A 518 -53.77 5.84 45.14
N ALA A 519 -55.02 5.25 45.16
CA ALA A 519 -55.67 4.87 46.38
C ALA A 519 -54.94 3.80 47.21
N ILE A 520 -54.16 2.93 46.55
CA ILE A 520 -53.36 1.89 47.21
C ILE A 520 -52.13 2.50 47.89
N ILE A 521 -51.57 3.57 47.35
CA ILE A 521 -50.47 4.29 47.93
C ILE A 521 -50.91 4.98 49.22
N ASP A 522 -52.08 5.59 49.19
CA ASP A 522 -52.68 6.21 50.38
C ASP A 522 -53.04 5.16 51.46
N GLN A 523 -53.54 3.97 51.05
CA GLN A 523 -53.73 2.83 51.94
C GLN A 523 -52.43 2.32 52.56
N LEU A 524 -51.38 2.23 51.76
CA LEU A 524 -50.04 1.82 52.23
C LEU A 524 -49.53 2.76 53.32
N GLU A 525 -49.64 4.08 53.15
CA GLU A 525 -49.25 5.06 54.18
C GLU A 525 -50.03 4.88 55.46
N GLN A 526 -51.32 4.65 55.39
CA GLN A 526 -52.16 4.42 56.55
C GLN A 526 -51.84 3.08 57.21
N LYS A 527 -51.84 2.00 56.46
CA LYS A 527 -51.66 0.63 56.95
C LYS A 527 -50.25 0.36 57.50
N SER A 528 -49.24 1.05 56.98
CA SER A 528 -47.88 0.96 57.49
C SER A 528 -47.74 1.41 58.93
N ARG A 529 -48.47 2.51 59.29
CA ARG A 529 -48.56 2.98 60.67
C ARG A 529 -49.33 1.99 61.56
N GLU A 530 -50.46 1.44 61.07
CA GLU A 530 -51.24 0.42 61.79
C GLU A 530 -50.37 -0.86 62.02
N ALA A 531 -49.53 -1.27 61.08
CA ALA A 531 -48.63 -2.41 61.19
C ALA A 531 -47.42 -2.15 62.09
N GLY A 532 -47.16 -0.90 62.52
CA GLY A 532 -46.08 -0.52 63.40
C GLY A 532 -44.77 -0.20 62.75
N PHE A 533 -44.76 0.13 61.50
CA PHE A 533 -43.57 0.69 60.80
C PHE A 533 -43.38 2.14 61.18
N LYS A 534 -42.10 2.57 61.15
CA LYS A 534 -41.74 3.95 61.42
C LYS A 534 -42.27 4.88 60.32
N GLU A 535 -42.72 6.07 60.74
CA GLU A 535 -43.22 7.07 59.78
C GLU A 535 -42.15 7.39 58.77
N GLY A 536 -42.46 7.33 57.46
CA GLY A 536 -41.51 7.50 56.37
C GLY A 536 -40.68 6.25 56.00
N ALA A 537 -40.94 5.07 56.59
CA ALA A 537 -40.22 3.84 56.31
C ALA A 537 -40.24 3.47 54.78
N PHE A 538 -41.33 3.81 54.09
CA PHE A 538 -41.54 3.54 52.67
C PHE A 538 -41.44 4.80 51.76
N ALA A 539 -40.82 5.88 52.31
CA ALA A 539 -40.70 7.13 51.58
C ALA A 539 -40.00 6.94 50.20
N PRO A 540 -38.92 6.13 50.05
CA PRO A 540 -38.30 5.89 48.76
C PRO A 540 -39.26 5.30 47.70
N PHE A 541 -40.08 4.33 48.08
CA PHE A 541 -41.06 3.74 47.18
C PHE A 541 -42.16 4.78 46.83
N ILE A 542 -42.73 5.45 47.84
CA ILE A 542 -43.84 6.42 47.64
C ILE A 542 -43.36 7.59 46.77
N GLU A 543 -42.15 8.04 46.94
CA GLU A 543 -41.53 9.08 46.09
C GLU A 543 -41.34 8.60 44.67
N SER A 544 -40.81 7.39 44.49
CA SER A 544 -40.58 6.81 43.13
C SER A 544 -41.83 6.63 42.30
N VAL A 545 -42.97 6.33 42.95
CA VAL A 545 -44.29 6.17 42.30
C VAL A 545 -45.07 7.47 42.10
N ARG A 546 -44.76 8.51 42.87
CA ARG A 546 -45.37 9.85 42.75
C ARG A 546 -44.63 10.81 41.84
N THR A 547 -43.36 10.56 41.58
CA THR A 547 -42.51 11.39 40.69
C THR A 547 -42.44 10.79 39.26
N GLU A 548 -42.14 11.61 38.28
CA GLU A 548 -41.80 11.13 36.93
C GLU A 548 -40.58 10.22 36.97
N PRO A 549 -40.66 8.99 36.44
CA PRO A 549 -39.55 8.07 36.55
C PRO A 549 -38.43 8.46 35.61
N VAL A 550 -37.20 8.29 36.03
CA VAL A 550 -36.00 8.39 35.17
C VAL A 550 -35.89 7.05 34.44
N ILE A 551 -36.24 7.04 33.17
CA ILE A 551 -36.11 5.84 32.33
C ILE A 551 -34.72 5.77 31.73
N VAL A 552 -34.04 4.69 32.04
CA VAL A 552 -32.70 4.35 31.49
C VAL A 552 -32.90 3.31 30.39
N SER A 553 -32.33 3.53 29.24
CA SER A 553 -32.37 2.61 28.11
C SER A 553 -31.13 1.72 28.05
N ALA A 554 -31.19 0.70 27.22
CA ALA A 554 -30.03 -0.15 26.91
C ALA A 554 -28.81 0.66 26.44
N GLN A 555 -29.03 1.77 25.71
CA GLN A 555 -27.95 2.62 25.23
C GLN A 555 -27.28 3.48 26.32
N ASP A 556 -28.02 3.79 27.39
CA ASP A 556 -27.48 4.57 28.52
C ASP A 556 -26.57 3.71 29.43
N VAL A 557 -26.79 2.38 29.41
CA VAL A 557 -26.08 1.43 30.30
C VAL A 557 -25.02 0.60 29.56
N THR A 558 -25.18 0.37 28.26
CA THR A 558 -24.15 -0.31 27.49
C THR A 558 -23.03 0.66 27.14
N PRO A 559 -21.85 0.50 27.69
CA PRO A 559 -20.69 1.16 27.11
C PRO A 559 -20.56 0.69 25.67
N VAL A 560 -20.38 1.62 24.79
CA VAL A 560 -19.99 1.53 23.37
C VAL A 560 -20.07 0.11 22.78
N ASN A 561 -20.96 -0.10 21.81
CA ASN A 561 -21.06 -1.38 21.10
C ASN A 561 -19.67 -1.80 20.56
N MET A 562 -19.03 -2.76 21.22
CA MET A 562 -17.66 -3.23 20.91
C MET A 562 -17.51 -3.57 19.42
N SER A 563 -18.55 -4.17 18.83
CA SER A 563 -18.54 -4.54 17.41
C SER A 563 -18.55 -3.32 16.48
N GLU A 564 -19.21 -2.23 16.86
CA GLU A 564 -19.21 -0.98 16.08
C GLU A 564 -17.87 -0.25 16.19
N VAL A 565 -17.28 -0.23 17.38
CA VAL A 565 -15.96 0.37 17.60
C VAL A 565 -14.91 -0.43 16.85
N MET A 566 -14.91 -1.75 16.95
CA MET A 566 -14.01 -2.61 16.18
C MET A 566 -14.20 -2.40 14.67
N ALA A 567 -15.42 -2.32 14.18
CA ALA A 567 -15.69 -2.01 12.78
C ALA A 567 -15.20 -0.60 12.38
N SER A 568 -15.25 0.38 13.28
CA SER A 568 -14.74 1.73 13.03
C SER A 568 -13.21 1.77 13.02
N LEU A 569 -12.57 1.06 13.94
CA LEU A 569 -11.10 0.91 13.99
C LEU A 569 -10.57 0.22 12.72
N VAL A 570 -11.25 -0.85 12.25
CA VAL A 570 -10.90 -1.53 11.00
C VAL A 570 -10.99 -0.61 9.81
N ARG A 571 -12.06 0.19 9.71
CA ARG A 571 -12.20 1.18 8.64
C ARG A 571 -11.10 2.22 8.71
N SER A 572 -10.84 2.77 9.90
CA SER A 572 -9.75 3.72 10.11
C SER A 572 -8.40 3.14 9.72
N LEU A 573 -8.13 1.88 10.09
CA LEU A 573 -6.92 1.15 9.74
C LEU A 573 -6.76 0.97 8.23
N SER A 574 -7.85 0.58 7.55
CA SER A 574 -7.86 0.41 6.09
C SER A 574 -7.64 1.75 5.37
N ASP A 575 -8.26 2.82 5.85
CA ASP A 575 -8.12 4.15 5.29
C ASP A 575 -6.70 4.69 5.49
N ASP A 576 -6.14 4.53 6.68
CA ASP A 576 -4.76 4.88 7.01
C ASP A 576 -3.76 4.11 6.14
N PHE A 577 -3.97 2.80 5.96
CA PHE A 577 -3.15 1.96 5.10
C PHE A 577 -3.17 2.43 3.64
N ASN A 578 -4.36 2.67 3.10
CA ASN A 578 -4.51 3.17 1.73
C ASN A 578 -3.88 4.57 1.58
N MET A 579 -4.07 5.46 2.55
CA MET A 579 -3.49 6.79 2.55
C MET A 579 -1.96 6.72 2.49
N VAL A 580 -1.32 5.93 3.35
CA VAL A 580 0.15 5.77 3.34
C VAL A 580 0.62 5.17 2.02
N LEU A 581 -0.07 4.14 1.51
CA LEU A 581 0.27 3.50 0.24
C LEU A 581 0.28 4.50 -0.92
N PHE A 582 -0.78 5.29 -1.07
CA PHE A 582 -0.88 6.29 -2.13
C PHE A 582 0.10 7.44 -1.94
N LEU A 583 0.26 7.93 -0.70
CA LEU A 583 1.16 9.03 -0.40
C LEU A 583 2.62 8.65 -0.64
N CYS A 584 3.06 7.50 -0.13
CA CYS A 584 4.40 6.96 -0.38
C CYS A 584 4.64 6.75 -1.88
N GLY A 585 3.70 6.09 -2.55
CA GLY A 585 3.80 5.85 -3.99
C GLY A 585 3.89 7.13 -4.80
N PHE A 586 3.07 8.13 -4.48
CA PHE A 586 3.09 9.44 -5.14
C PHE A 586 4.42 10.18 -4.91
N ILE A 587 4.89 10.25 -3.66
CA ILE A 587 6.12 10.96 -3.31
C ILE A 587 7.32 10.28 -3.98
N VAL A 588 7.43 8.95 -3.88
CA VAL A 588 8.51 8.19 -4.52
C VAL A 588 8.48 8.40 -6.03
N PHE A 589 7.32 8.31 -6.68
CA PHE A 589 7.18 8.57 -8.11
C PHE A 589 7.61 10.00 -8.49
N ALA A 590 7.18 10.99 -7.72
CA ALA A 590 7.55 12.39 -7.97
C ALA A 590 9.08 12.61 -7.86
N PHE A 591 9.71 12.04 -6.84
CA PHE A 591 11.17 12.11 -6.68
C PHE A 591 11.91 11.39 -7.81
N LEU A 592 11.45 10.20 -8.22
CA LEU A 592 12.02 9.49 -9.37
C LEU A 592 11.90 10.33 -10.64
N TRP A 593 10.76 10.97 -10.86
CA TRP A 593 10.55 11.82 -12.04
C TRP A 593 11.48 13.04 -12.03
N ILE A 594 11.60 13.72 -10.89
CA ILE A 594 12.52 14.85 -10.73
C ILE A 594 13.97 14.40 -10.94
N SER A 595 14.36 13.26 -10.37
CA SER A 595 15.72 12.73 -10.44
C SER A 595 16.13 12.34 -11.87
N PHE A 596 15.31 11.58 -12.57
CA PHE A 596 15.62 11.14 -13.93
C PHE A 596 15.34 12.22 -14.99
N GLY A 597 14.54 13.23 -14.68
CA GLY A 597 14.13 14.29 -15.59
C GLY A 597 13.33 13.82 -16.80
N LYS A 598 12.96 12.53 -16.87
CA LYS A 598 12.17 11.92 -17.93
C LYS A 598 11.13 10.96 -17.33
N LEU A 599 9.88 11.16 -17.74
CA LEU A 599 8.76 10.38 -17.25
C LEU A 599 8.92 8.88 -17.56
N GLU A 600 9.46 8.53 -18.72
CA GLU A 600 9.70 7.15 -19.13
C GLU A 600 10.64 6.42 -18.17
N LEU A 601 11.71 7.07 -17.75
CA LEU A 601 12.68 6.49 -16.82
C LEU A 601 12.09 6.36 -15.41
N ALA A 602 11.33 7.36 -14.97
CA ALA A 602 10.60 7.28 -13.71
C ALA A 602 9.62 6.10 -13.69
N LEU A 603 8.87 5.91 -14.79
CA LEU A 603 7.95 4.77 -14.92
C LEU A 603 8.68 3.43 -14.97
N ILE A 604 9.84 3.34 -15.63
CA ILE A 604 10.65 2.11 -15.64
C ILE A 604 11.07 1.71 -14.23
N SER A 605 11.43 2.68 -13.39
CA SER A 605 11.82 2.44 -12.00
C SER A 605 10.63 2.20 -11.08
N PHE A 606 9.48 2.85 -11.32
CA PHE A 606 8.31 2.76 -10.45
C PHE A 606 7.41 1.55 -10.75
N LEU A 607 7.26 1.15 -12.03
CA LEU A 607 6.36 0.07 -12.42
C LEU A 607 6.67 -1.28 -11.74
N PRO A 608 7.94 -1.67 -11.50
CA PRO A 608 8.26 -2.88 -10.74
C PRO A 608 7.66 -2.91 -9.34
N LEU A 609 7.58 -1.74 -8.66
CA LEU A 609 6.99 -1.63 -7.33
C LEU A 609 5.47 -1.84 -7.39
N THR A 610 4.81 -1.20 -8.36
CA THR A 610 3.36 -1.34 -8.56
C THR A 610 2.98 -2.78 -8.92
N VAL A 611 3.71 -3.41 -9.85
CA VAL A 611 3.48 -4.81 -10.21
C VAL A 611 3.79 -5.73 -9.02
N GLY A 612 4.86 -5.44 -8.30
CA GLY A 612 5.23 -6.14 -7.07
C GLY A 612 4.12 -6.09 -6.02
N TRP A 613 3.49 -4.93 -5.84
CA TRP A 613 2.37 -4.77 -4.92
C TRP A 613 1.19 -5.67 -5.26
N ILE A 614 0.82 -5.74 -6.54
CA ILE A 614 -0.25 -6.65 -7.01
C ILE A 614 0.09 -8.11 -6.68
N TRP A 615 1.33 -8.51 -6.89
CA TRP A 615 1.77 -9.88 -6.58
C TRP A 615 1.74 -10.16 -5.08
N ILE A 616 2.14 -9.20 -4.24
CA ILE A 616 2.14 -9.33 -2.78
C ILE A 616 0.71 -9.57 -2.30
N LEU A 617 -0.25 -8.73 -2.69
CA LEU A 617 -1.65 -8.88 -2.32
C LEU A 617 -2.19 -10.25 -2.71
N SER A 618 -1.87 -10.70 -3.91
CA SER A 618 -2.34 -12.00 -4.42
C SER A 618 -1.70 -13.18 -3.68
N ILE A 619 -0.40 -13.11 -3.40
CA ILE A 619 0.31 -14.18 -2.65
C ILE A 619 -0.21 -14.25 -1.21
N MET A 620 -0.42 -13.11 -0.55
CA MET A 620 -0.96 -13.08 0.80
C MET A 620 -2.37 -13.68 0.85
N ASN A 621 -3.23 -13.32 -0.11
CA ASN A 621 -4.56 -13.92 -0.21
C ASN A 621 -4.51 -15.44 -0.47
N MET A 622 -3.58 -15.92 -1.31
CA MET A 622 -3.38 -17.35 -1.57
C MET A 622 -2.89 -18.13 -0.34
N LEU A 623 -2.06 -17.50 0.49
CA LEU A 623 -1.52 -18.09 1.72
C LEU A 623 -2.46 -17.93 2.92
N GLY A 624 -3.56 -17.19 2.78
CA GLY A 624 -4.49 -16.90 3.86
C GLY A 624 -3.91 -15.95 4.93
N ILE A 625 -2.89 -15.16 4.58
CA ILE A 625 -2.26 -14.20 5.48
C ILE A 625 -3.05 -12.89 5.44
N SER A 626 -3.56 -12.46 6.60
CA SER A 626 -4.27 -11.20 6.77
C SER A 626 -3.31 -10.06 7.12
N PHE A 627 -3.66 -8.84 6.71
CA PHE A 627 -2.98 -7.64 7.19
C PHE A 627 -3.41 -7.34 8.63
N ASN A 628 -2.48 -6.92 9.45
CA ASN A 628 -2.74 -6.38 10.77
C ASN A 628 -2.23 -4.94 10.87
N ILE A 629 -2.41 -4.31 12.01
CA ILE A 629 -2.03 -2.91 12.24
C ILE A 629 -0.54 -2.65 11.99
N VAL A 630 0.32 -3.61 12.32
CA VAL A 630 1.77 -3.52 12.11
C VAL A 630 2.14 -3.65 10.63
N SER A 631 1.27 -4.29 9.82
CA SER A 631 1.49 -4.47 8.38
C SER A 631 1.50 -3.17 7.57
N ILE A 632 0.98 -2.07 8.10
CA ILE A 632 1.01 -0.75 7.45
C ILE A 632 2.44 -0.35 7.12
N ILE A 633 3.39 -0.73 7.94
CA ILE A 633 4.83 -0.48 7.75
C ILE A 633 5.33 -1.08 6.43
N LEU A 634 4.72 -2.17 5.98
CA LEU A 634 5.10 -2.84 4.72
C LEU A 634 5.06 -1.89 3.51
N ALA A 635 4.07 -1.01 3.45
CA ALA A 635 3.96 -0.05 2.35
C ALA A 635 5.19 0.86 2.27
N THR A 636 5.68 1.34 3.43
CA THR A 636 6.87 2.18 3.48
C THR A 636 8.13 1.41 3.09
N PHE A 637 8.24 0.15 3.48
CA PHE A 637 9.38 -0.69 3.11
C PHE A 637 9.40 -1.01 1.61
N ILE A 638 8.25 -1.29 1.02
CA ILE A 638 8.16 -1.60 -0.41
C ILE A 638 8.49 -0.38 -1.27
N PHE A 639 7.89 0.76 -0.99
CA PHE A 639 8.12 1.97 -1.78
C PHE A 639 9.43 2.67 -1.43
N GLY A 640 9.87 2.63 -0.17
CA GLY A 640 11.10 3.30 0.25
C GLY A 640 12.37 2.48 -0.02
N GLN A 641 12.32 1.15 0.10
CA GLN A 641 13.48 0.29 -0.12
C GLN A 641 13.48 -0.37 -1.50
N GLY A 642 12.30 -0.64 -2.03
CA GLY A 642 12.17 -1.30 -3.34
C GLY A 642 12.63 -0.42 -4.49
N ASP A 643 12.46 0.89 -4.39
CA ASP A 643 12.89 1.84 -5.41
C ASP A 643 14.43 1.96 -5.47
N ASP A 644 15.13 1.82 -4.36
CA ASP A 644 16.59 1.77 -4.35
C ASP A 644 17.12 0.74 -5.36
N TYR A 645 16.57 -0.48 -5.35
CA TYR A 645 16.98 -1.54 -6.27
C TYR A 645 16.70 -1.18 -7.73
N THR A 646 15.54 -0.60 -7.99
CA THR A 646 15.14 -0.21 -9.34
C THR A 646 15.94 1.00 -9.83
N ILE A 647 16.28 1.96 -8.97
CA ILE A 647 17.14 3.11 -9.27
C ILE A 647 18.53 2.63 -9.70
N PHE A 648 19.16 1.76 -8.90
CA PHE A 648 20.51 1.26 -9.21
C PHE A 648 20.57 0.52 -10.54
N ILE A 649 19.58 -0.29 -10.86
CA ILE A 649 19.50 -1.02 -12.13
C ILE A 649 19.23 -0.05 -13.28
N THR A 650 18.27 0.87 -13.13
CA THR A 650 17.92 1.84 -14.17
C THR A 650 19.08 2.79 -14.48
N GLU A 651 19.79 3.28 -13.47
CA GLU A 651 21.01 4.08 -13.68
C GLU A 651 22.11 3.26 -14.36
N GLY A 652 22.29 1.99 -13.99
CA GLY A 652 23.20 1.10 -14.69
C GLY A 652 22.89 0.97 -16.17
N LEU A 653 21.60 0.83 -16.51
CA LEU A 653 21.10 0.76 -17.90
C LEU A 653 21.33 2.07 -18.66
N ILE A 654 21.09 3.22 -18.00
CA ILE A 654 21.36 4.54 -18.58
C ILE A 654 22.86 4.73 -18.85
N TYR A 655 23.69 4.31 -17.90
CA TYR A 655 25.15 4.40 -18.04
C TYR A 655 25.65 3.51 -19.19
N GLU A 656 25.19 2.25 -19.26
CA GLU A 656 25.45 1.33 -20.35
C GLU A 656 25.02 1.91 -21.70
N TYR A 657 23.82 2.50 -21.76
CA TYR A 657 23.29 3.13 -22.97
C TYR A 657 24.11 4.36 -23.40
N ARG A 658 24.58 5.16 -22.44
CA ARG A 658 25.34 6.41 -22.73
C ARG A 658 26.79 6.14 -23.11
N TYR A 659 27.45 5.22 -22.41
CA TYR A 659 28.90 5.03 -22.51
C TYR A 659 29.33 3.72 -23.17
N GLY A 660 28.41 2.80 -23.49
CA GLY A 660 28.69 1.52 -24.12
C GLY A 660 29.40 0.49 -23.22
N ARG A 661 29.54 0.76 -21.92
CA ARG A 661 30.25 -0.13 -20.96
C ARG A 661 29.21 -0.94 -20.18
N ARG A 662 29.35 -2.26 -20.09
CA ARG A 662 28.46 -3.13 -19.31
C ARG A 662 28.67 -2.93 -17.81
N THR A 663 27.76 -2.24 -17.14
CA THR A 663 27.77 -1.99 -15.71
C THR A 663 26.58 -2.64 -14.99
N VAL A 664 25.56 -3.03 -15.72
CA VAL A 664 24.30 -3.59 -15.14
C VAL A 664 24.55 -4.87 -14.38
N ASP A 665 25.41 -5.76 -14.86
CA ASP A 665 25.70 -7.04 -14.19
C ASP A 665 26.38 -6.85 -12.83
N ASP A 666 27.26 -5.87 -12.70
CA ASP A 666 27.93 -5.56 -11.43
C ASP A 666 26.97 -4.86 -10.46
N ARG A 667 26.09 -3.99 -10.97
CA ARG A 667 25.02 -3.38 -10.18
C ARG A 667 24.01 -4.42 -9.67
N ARG A 668 23.68 -5.43 -10.47
CA ARG A 668 22.84 -6.56 -10.06
C ARG A 668 23.43 -7.34 -8.89
N LYS A 669 24.75 -7.64 -8.94
CA LYS A 669 25.42 -8.33 -7.83
C LYS A 669 25.34 -7.52 -6.54
N SER A 670 25.51 -6.21 -6.62
CA SER A 670 25.40 -5.31 -5.49
C SER A 670 23.98 -5.27 -4.94
N VAL A 671 22.96 -5.21 -5.81
CA VAL A 671 21.54 -5.27 -5.43
C VAL A 671 21.19 -6.61 -4.77
N ILE A 672 21.67 -7.75 -5.33
CA ILE A 672 21.43 -9.06 -4.72
C ILE A 672 22.08 -9.15 -3.34
N LEU A 673 23.30 -8.65 -3.18
CA LEU A 673 23.99 -8.64 -1.89
C LEU A 673 23.25 -7.77 -0.88
N SER A 674 22.78 -6.60 -1.30
CA SER A 674 21.93 -5.70 -0.51
C SER A 674 20.63 -6.40 -0.09
N ALA A 675 19.95 -7.07 -1.01
CA ALA A 675 18.75 -7.83 -0.73
C ALA A 675 18.99 -8.95 0.30
N VAL A 676 20.11 -9.70 0.18
CA VAL A 676 20.46 -10.75 1.15
C VAL A 676 20.66 -10.18 2.55
N ILE A 677 21.36 -9.05 2.66
CA ILE A 677 21.56 -8.37 3.95
C ILE A 677 20.21 -7.94 4.55
N MET A 678 19.32 -7.41 3.73
CA MET A 678 18.01 -7.01 4.17
C MET A 678 17.14 -8.20 4.57
N PHE A 679 17.17 -9.30 3.80
CA PHE A 679 16.50 -10.55 4.19
C PHE A 679 17.00 -11.10 5.52
N ILE A 680 18.28 -10.94 5.86
CA ILE A 680 18.80 -11.29 7.17
C ILE A 680 18.22 -10.36 8.23
N GLY A 681 18.27 -9.04 8.01
CA GLY A 681 17.74 -8.06 8.97
C GLY A 681 16.27 -8.31 9.32
N ILE A 682 15.43 -8.55 8.32
CA ILE A 682 14.01 -8.84 8.49
C ILE A 682 13.78 -10.27 8.99
N GLY A 683 14.49 -11.23 8.41
CA GLY A 683 14.29 -12.66 8.65
C GLY A 683 14.61 -13.09 10.07
N THR A 684 15.43 -12.33 10.81
CA THR A 684 15.69 -12.60 12.22
C THR A 684 14.43 -12.42 13.09
N LEU A 685 13.50 -11.57 12.69
CA LEU A 685 12.21 -11.39 13.38
C LEU A 685 11.27 -12.60 13.25
N ILE A 686 11.50 -13.52 12.31
CA ILE A 686 10.73 -14.79 12.22
C ILE A 686 10.96 -15.65 13.48
N PHE A 687 12.13 -15.52 14.08
CA PHE A 687 12.47 -16.24 15.33
C PHE A 687 11.86 -15.58 16.57
N ALA A 688 11.24 -14.40 16.43
CA ALA A 688 10.51 -13.76 17.51
C ALA A 688 9.32 -14.64 17.91
N LYS A 689 9.08 -14.75 19.22
CA LYS A 689 7.87 -15.40 19.73
C LYS A 689 6.69 -14.42 19.79
N HIS A 690 6.97 -13.12 19.80
CA HIS A 690 5.94 -12.11 19.77
C HIS A 690 5.20 -12.10 18.42
N PRO A 691 3.86 -12.32 18.38
CA PRO A 691 3.11 -12.51 17.14
C PRO A 691 3.22 -11.35 16.16
N ALA A 692 3.13 -10.10 16.65
CA ALA A 692 3.21 -8.91 15.80
C ALA A 692 4.56 -8.79 15.08
N MET A 693 5.67 -9.07 15.77
CA MET A 693 7.01 -9.02 15.18
C MET A 693 7.20 -10.12 14.13
N ARG A 694 6.70 -11.31 14.40
CA ARG A 694 6.76 -12.46 13.50
C ARG A 694 5.90 -12.22 12.25
N SER A 695 4.67 -11.76 12.41
CA SER A 695 3.75 -11.43 11.30
C SER A 695 4.37 -10.37 10.38
N LEU A 696 4.95 -9.31 10.94
CA LEU A 696 5.66 -8.30 10.16
C LEU A 696 6.79 -8.91 9.33
N ALA A 697 7.59 -9.82 9.91
CA ALA A 697 8.68 -10.48 9.20
C ALA A 697 8.17 -11.33 8.05
N GLU A 698 7.15 -12.16 8.28
CA GLU A 698 6.56 -13.03 7.25
C GLU A 698 6.06 -12.22 6.06
N ILE A 699 5.27 -11.18 6.31
CA ILE A 699 4.68 -10.34 5.27
C ILE A 699 5.77 -9.54 4.52
N THR A 700 6.72 -8.94 5.27
CA THR A 700 7.79 -8.14 4.69
C THR A 700 8.76 -8.99 3.86
N MET A 701 9.06 -10.21 4.29
CA MET A 701 9.90 -11.12 3.50
C MET A 701 9.27 -11.49 2.17
N ILE A 702 7.96 -11.80 2.14
CA ILE A 702 7.23 -12.05 0.90
C ILE A 702 7.30 -10.81 0.01
N GLY A 703 7.00 -9.64 0.58
CA GLY A 703 7.02 -8.38 -0.12
C GLY A 703 8.37 -8.06 -0.75
N MET A 704 9.44 -8.15 0.02
CA MET A 704 10.79 -7.86 -0.45
C MET A 704 11.27 -8.87 -1.49
N PHE A 705 10.95 -10.15 -1.33
CA PHE A 705 11.29 -11.15 -2.35
C PHE A 705 10.67 -10.80 -3.70
N VAL A 706 9.38 -10.48 -3.73
CA VAL A 706 8.68 -10.08 -4.94
C VAL A 706 9.30 -8.83 -5.56
N VAL A 707 9.58 -7.81 -4.73
CA VAL A 707 10.17 -6.55 -5.21
C VAL A 707 11.55 -6.75 -5.80
N VAL A 708 12.41 -7.57 -5.16
CA VAL A 708 13.77 -7.89 -5.68
C VAL A 708 13.67 -8.59 -7.02
N VAL A 709 12.76 -9.56 -7.17
CA VAL A 709 12.53 -10.27 -8.43
C VAL A 709 12.06 -9.29 -9.51
N MET A 710 11.10 -8.43 -9.21
CA MET A 710 10.57 -7.44 -10.14
C MET A 710 11.65 -6.41 -10.54
N ALA A 711 12.40 -5.90 -9.59
CA ALA A 711 13.48 -4.96 -9.83
C ALA A 711 14.60 -5.55 -10.70
N HIS A 712 14.83 -6.87 -10.61
CA HIS A 712 15.87 -7.55 -11.38
C HIS A 712 15.53 -7.70 -12.87
N PHE A 713 14.26 -7.94 -13.20
CA PHE A 713 13.85 -8.29 -14.58
C PHE A 713 13.12 -7.16 -15.30
N LEU A 714 12.20 -6.48 -14.63
CA LEU A 714 11.26 -5.57 -15.28
C LEU A 714 11.90 -4.29 -15.82
N PRO A 715 12.80 -3.59 -15.10
CA PRO A 715 13.44 -2.38 -15.60
C PRO A 715 14.27 -2.63 -16.85
N GLU A 716 15.06 -3.71 -16.89
CA GLU A 716 15.87 -4.03 -18.06
C GLU A 716 15.00 -4.32 -19.28
N TRP A 717 13.94 -5.10 -19.10
CA TRP A 717 13.03 -5.43 -20.21
C TRP A 717 12.35 -4.19 -20.77
N LEU A 718 11.79 -3.31 -19.91
CA LEU A 718 11.16 -2.06 -20.31
C LEU A 718 12.15 -1.11 -21.00
N PHE A 719 13.33 -0.95 -20.42
CA PHE A 719 14.36 -0.07 -20.97
C PHE A 719 14.82 -0.52 -22.36
N ARG A 720 15.09 -1.83 -22.51
CA ARG A 720 15.47 -2.40 -23.80
C ARG A 720 14.34 -2.32 -24.82
N TRP A 721 13.10 -2.52 -24.41
CA TRP A 721 11.95 -2.35 -25.28
C TRP A 721 11.85 -0.93 -25.85
N LEU A 722 12.15 0.09 -25.05
CA LEU A 722 12.18 1.50 -25.48
C LEU A 722 13.39 1.82 -26.37
N THR A 723 14.55 1.23 -26.09
CA THR A 723 15.85 1.63 -26.68
C THR A 723 16.35 0.71 -27.78
N GLU A 724 15.86 -0.53 -27.86
CA GLU A 724 16.34 -1.53 -28.82
C GLU A 724 15.22 -2.04 -29.73
N LYS A 725 15.59 -2.48 -30.94
CA LYS A 725 14.72 -3.19 -31.89
C LYS A 725 15.49 -4.36 -32.48
N LYS A 726 14.97 -5.57 -32.29
CA LYS A 726 15.60 -6.83 -32.71
C LYS A 726 17.06 -6.99 -32.23
N GLY A 727 17.38 -6.46 -31.04
CA GLY A 727 18.73 -6.54 -30.46
C GLY A 727 19.72 -5.50 -31.00
N GLN A 728 19.27 -4.55 -31.81
CA GLN A 728 20.06 -3.39 -32.24
C GLN A 728 19.53 -2.13 -31.58
N ARG A 729 20.43 -1.20 -31.27
CA ARG A 729 20.06 0.09 -30.70
C ARG A 729 19.17 0.87 -31.68
N ARG A 730 18.08 1.42 -31.22
CA ARG A 730 17.24 2.32 -32.02
C ARG A 730 17.99 3.64 -32.25
N GLU A 731 17.84 4.22 -33.41
CA GLU A 731 18.35 5.57 -33.68
C GLU A 731 17.72 6.61 -32.75
N VAL A 732 16.41 6.47 -32.51
CA VAL A 732 15.67 7.31 -31.58
C VAL A 732 14.93 6.40 -30.60
N PRO A 733 15.13 6.55 -29.26
CA PRO A 733 14.38 5.77 -28.28
C PRO A 733 12.90 6.10 -28.36
N VAL A 734 12.07 5.11 -28.05
CA VAL A 734 10.60 5.31 -27.95
C VAL A 734 10.32 6.14 -26.72
N THR A 735 9.48 7.19 -26.89
CA THR A 735 9.05 8.07 -25.80
C THR A 735 7.53 8.06 -25.69
N LEU A 736 7.02 8.23 -24.46
CA LEU A 736 5.57 8.32 -24.22
C LEU A 736 4.93 9.46 -25.01
N TRP A 737 5.63 10.61 -25.07
CA TRP A 737 5.18 11.72 -25.87
C TRP A 737 5.16 11.41 -27.37
N GLY A 738 6.14 10.64 -27.85
CA GLY A 738 6.16 10.14 -29.21
C GLY A 738 5.00 9.19 -29.51
N ILE A 739 4.69 8.28 -28.60
CA ILE A 739 3.54 7.38 -28.70
C ILE A 739 2.23 8.20 -28.68
N ALA A 740 2.08 9.15 -27.76
CA ALA A 740 0.88 9.97 -27.64
C ALA A 740 0.63 10.79 -28.92
N LYS A 741 1.68 11.39 -29.49
CA LYS A 741 1.59 12.10 -30.78
C LYS A 741 1.15 11.18 -31.91
N THR A 742 1.70 9.99 -31.94
CA THR A 742 1.37 9.00 -32.96
C THR A 742 -0.07 8.53 -32.82
N ALA A 743 -0.49 8.21 -31.61
CA ALA A 743 -1.87 7.84 -31.31
C ALA A 743 -2.85 8.97 -31.70
N TYR A 744 -2.50 10.22 -31.38
CA TYR A 744 -3.29 11.38 -31.79
C TYR A 744 -3.39 11.52 -33.30
N ALA A 745 -2.26 11.39 -34.01
CA ALA A 745 -2.24 11.48 -35.48
C ALA A 745 -3.06 10.36 -36.13
N PHE A 746 -2.93 9.12 -35.62
CA PHE A 746 -3.72 7.98 -36.10
C PHE A 746 -5.21 8.13 -35.76
N ALA A 747 -5.54 8.52 -34.55
CA ALA A 747 -6.92 8.76 -34.15
C ALA A 747 -7.56 9.87 -35.01
N PHE A 748 -6.83 10.95 -35.27
CA PHE A 748 -7.27 12.01 -36.16
C PHE A 748 -7.53 11.49 -37.56
N LEU A 749 -6.63 10.69 -38.11
CA LEU A 749 -6.79 10.08 -39.44
C LEU A 749 -8.02 9.15 -39.46
N VAL A 750 -8.17 8.27 -38.50
CA VAL A 750 -9.28 7.31 -38.42
C VAL A 750 -10.63 8.04 -38.29
N VAL A 751 -10.71 9.02 -37.38
CA VAL A 751 -11.93 9.82 -37.17
C VAL A 751 -12.27 10.57 -38.46
N SER A 752 -11.28 11.17 -39.11
CA SER A 752 -11.49 11.87 -40.37
C SER A 752 -12.06 10.97 -41.47
N VAL A 753 -11.51 9.72 -41.58
CA VAL A 753 -12.03 8.73 -42.54
C VAL A 753 -13.44 8.29 -42.18
N ILE A 754 -13.71 8.04 -40.88
CA ILE A 754 -15.06 7.67 -40.40
C ILE A 754 -16.08 8.76 -40.71
N VAL A 755 -15.70 10.02 -40.58
CA VAL A 755 -16.59 11.18 -40.90
C VAL A 755 -16.76 11.33 -42.41
N VAL A 756 -15.67 11.26 -43.16
CA VAL A 756 -15.70 11.49 -44.60
C VAL A 756 -16.40 10.36 -45.36
N THR A 757 -16.24 9.13 -44.96
CA THR A 757 -16.79 7.93 -45.65
C THR A 757 -18.32 7.94 -45.69
N PRO A 758 -19.09 8.16 -44.61
CA PRO A 758 -20.55 8.27 -44.68
C PRO A 758 -21.02 9.45 -45.48
N ILE A 759 -20.36 10.61 -45.38
CA ILE A 759 -20.68 11.80 -46.17
C ILE A 759 -20.50 11.49 -47.65
N ALA A 760 -19.36 10.88 -47.99
CA ALA A 760 -19.14 10.45 -49.36
C ALA A 760 -20.18 9.41 -49.79
N PHE A 761 -20.54 8.45 -48.94
CA PHE A 761 -21.57 7.45 -49.25
C PHE A 761 -22.93 8.06 -49.53
N VAL A 762 -23.38 8.99 -48.71
CA VAL A 762 -24.67 9.74 -48.90
C VAL A 762 -24.64 10.55 -50.17
N LEU A 763 -23.57 11.29 -50.46
CA LEU A 763 -23.40 12.08 -51.66
C LEU A 763 -23.37 11.23 -52.93
N PHE A 764 -22.96 9.98 -52.84
CA PHE A 764 -22.87 9.04 -53.96
C PHE A 764 -24.09 8.15 -54.11
N LEU A 765 -25.11 8.26 -53.26
CA LEU A 765 -26.42 7.65 -53.51
C LEU A 765 -27.00 8.18 -54.81
N GLY A 766 -27.27 7.29 -55.78
CA GLY A 766 -27.82 7.63 -57.08
C GLY A 766 -26.80 7.48 -58.23
N ARG A 767 -27.19 7.98 -59.41
CA ARG A 767 -26.40 7.83 -60.68
C ARG A 767 -24.99 8.44 -60.54
N LYS A 768 -23.97 7.72 -61.11
CA LYS A 768 -22.63 8.28 -61.30
C LYS A 768 -22.72 9.61 -62.08
N ARG A 769 -22.09 10.66 -61.56
CA ARG A 769 -21.94 11.95 -62.20
C ARG A 769 -20.51 12.44 -62.02
N GLU A 770 -19.84 12.88 -63.07
CA GLU A 770 -18.46 13.35 -63.09
C GLU A 770 -18.12 14.45 -62.05
N TRP A 771 -19.08 15.31 -61.72
CA TRP A 771 -18.83 16.31 -60.71
C TRP A 771 -18.65 15.72 -59.30
N LYS A 772 -19.31 14.60 -58.98
CA LYS A 772 -19.16 13.88 -57.72
C LYS A 772 -17.77 13.29 -57.60
N ASP A 773 -17.28 12.66 -58.63
CA ASP A 773 -15.94 12.05 -58.67
C ASP A 773 -14.87 13.15 -58.54
N ARG A 774 -15.02 14.26 -59.26
CA ARG A 774 -14.17 15.47 -59.12
C ARG A 774 -14.20 16.04 -57.71
N TRP A 775 -15.37 16.08 -57.08
CA TRP A 775 -15.50 16.56 -55.69
C TRP A 775 -14.75 15.62 -54.73
N LEU A 776 -14.89 14.30 -54.86
CA LEU A 776 -14.19 13.34 -54.03
C LEU A 776 -12.66 13.48 -54.11
N HIS A 777 -12.12 13.51 -55.31
CA HIS A 777 -10.70 13.74 -55.53
C HIS A 777 -10.23 15.09 -54.96
N GLY A 778 -11.07 16.15 -55.09
CA GLY A 778 -10.82 17.44 -54.51
C GLY A 778 -10.78 17.42 -52.97
N VAL A 779 -11.65 16.60 -52.37
CA VAL A 779 -11.63 16.36 -50.91
C VAL A 779 -10.36 15.60 -50.49
N LEU A 780 -10.01 14.53 -51.18
CA LEU A 780 -8.78 13.76 -50.92
C LEU A 780 -7.52 14.63 -51.05
N TYR A 781 -7.45 15.46 -52.07
CA TYR A 781 -6.37 16.45 -52.26
C TYR A 781 -6.25 17.42 -51.09
N ARG A 782 -7.37 18.08 -50.75
CA ARG A 782 -7.39 19.06 -49.66
C ARG A 782 -7.10 18.45 -48.30
N PHE A 783 -7.66 17.28 -48.07
CA PHE A 783 -7.43 16.52 -46.85
C PHE A 783 -5.94 16.10 -46.70
N SER A 784 -5.35 15.57 -47.78
CA SER A 784 -3.92 15.20 -47.78
C SER A 784 -3.01 16.39 -47.51
N ASN A 785 -3.31 17.54 -48.15
CA ASN A 785 -2.61 18.81 -47.88
C ASN A 785 -2.75 19.27 -46.44
N PHE A 786 -3.96 19.18 -45.88
CA PHE A 786 -4.25 19.57 -44.53
C PHE A 786 -3.48 18.66 -43.52
N VAL A 787 -3.56 17.35 -43.68
CA VAL A 787 -2.95 16.39 -42.80
C VAL A 787 -1.42 16.51 -42.80
N ILE A 788 -0.80 16.42 -43.99
CA ILE A 788 0.66 16.35 -44.08
C ILE A 788 1.37 17.62 -43.55
N ARG A 789 0.73 18.78 -43.72
CA ARG A 789 1.26 20.05 -43.20
C ARG A 789 1.05 20.24 -41.70
N ARG A 790 0.24 19.40 -41.07
CA ARG A 790 -0.11 19.51 -39.63
C ARG A 790 0.29 18.29 -38.80
N VAL A 791 1.14 17.40 -39.34
CA VAL A 791 1.71 16.32 -38.55
C VAL A 791 2.54 16.91 -37.40
N PRO A 792 2.23 16.59 -36.14
CA PRO A 792 2.89 17.23 -35.01
C PRO A 792 4.39 16.99 -34.96
N GLY A 793 5.17 18.07 -34.96
CA GLY A 793 6.64 18.03 -34.90
C GLY A 793 7.33 17.62 -36.19
N VAL A 794 6.63 17.72 -37.33
CA VAL A 794 7.17 17.43 -38.65
C VAL A 794 7.08 18.67 -39.52
N GLY A 795 8.19 19.13 -40.06
CA GLY A 795 8.26 20.16 -41.07
C GLY A 795 7.90 19.59 -42.42
N PHE A 796 7.33 20.39 -43.29
CA PHE A 796 6.97 19.99 -44.64
C PHE A 796 7.44 21.01 -45.66
N THR A 797 8.10 20.56 -46.75
CA THR A 797 8.53 21.37 -47.87
C THR A 797 8.10 20.70 -49.16
N LEU A 798 7.50 21.47 -50.07
CA LEU A 798 7.21 21.06 -51.46
C LEU A 798 8.13 21.85 -52.38
N ASP A 799 9.04 21.15 -52.99
CA ASP A 799 9.95 21.69 -54.02
C ASP A 799 9.43 21.37 -55.43
N ASN A 800 8.89 22.38 -56.08
CA ASN A 800 8.41 22.35 -57.45
C ASN A 800 9.17 23.39 -58.30
N SER A 801 10.48 23.37 -58.21
CA SER A 801 11.37 24.25 -58.97
C SER A 801 11.28 24.07 -60.50
N VAL A 802 10.67 22.98 -60.92
CA VAL A 802 10.42 22.68 -62.35
C VAL A 802 9.09 23.20 -62.86
N GLU A 803 8.29 23.87 -62.01
CA GLU A 803 6.97 24.48 -62.33
C GLU A 803 6.01 23.47 -62.95
N GLU A 804 6.01 22.21 -62.50
CA GLU A 804 5.06 21.21 -62.98
C GLU A 804 3.63 21.55 -62.53
N THR A 805 2.70 21.63 -63.47
CA THR A 805 1.29 22.02 -63.22
C THR A 805 0.34 20.83 -63.06
N PHE A 806 0.74 19.64 -63.50
CA PHE A 806 -0.09 18.43 -63.58
C PHE A 806 -1.37 18.59 -64.42
N GLU A 807 -1.44 19.59 -65.27
CA GLU A 807 -2.61 19.77 -66.16
C GLU A 807 -2.71 18.67 -67.22
N LYS A 808 -1.60 18.26 -67.79
CA LYS A 808 -1.54 17.12 -68.71
C LYS A 808 -1.40 15.80 -67.93
N PRO A 809 -2.23 14.80 -68.24
CA PRO A 809 -2.09 13.49 -67.65
C PRO A 809 -0.68 12.94 -67.79
N ALA A 810 -0.22 12.27 -66.77
CA ALA A 810 1.10 11.60 -66.75
C ALA A 810 1.07 10.37 -65.84
N VAL A 811 2.07 9.50 -66.00
CA VAL A 811 2.38 8.52 -64.98
C VAL A 811 3.32 9.16 -63.99
N ILE A 812 2.82 9.38 -62.79
CA ILE A 812 3.59 9.91 -61.67
C ILE A 812 4.25 8.71 -60.96
N ILE A 813 5.57 8.74 -60.79
CA ILE A 813 6.29 7.71 -60.10
C ILE A 813 6.97 8.28 -58.86
N SER A 814 6.98 7.54 -57.77
CA SER A 814 7.66 7.97 -56.55
C SER A 814 8.28 6.79 -55.81
N ASN A 815 9.32 7.06 -55.04
CA ASN A 815 9.86 6.11 -54.07
C ASN A 815 8.84 5.84 -52.92
N HIS A 816 8.99 4.69 -52.24
CA HIS A 816 8.06 4.25 -51.25
C HIS A 816 8.74 3.87 -49.92
N GLN A 817 8.53 4.66 -48.87
CA GLN A 817 9.23 4.52 -47.61
C GLN A 817 8.29 4.44 -46.39
N SER A 818 7.12 5.06 -46.45
CA SER A 818 6.24 5.24 -45.27
C SER A 818 4.76 5.07 -45.64
N HIS A 819 3.91 4.98 -44.63
CA HIS A 819 2.47 5.14 -44.76
C HIS A 819 2.05 6.58 -45.14
N LEU A 820 2.90 7.55 -44.82
CA LEU A 820 2.63 8.95 -45.15
C LEU A 820 2.85 9.28 -46.63
N ASP A 821 3.55 8.39 -47.41
CA ASP A 821 3.84 8.61 -48.83
C ASP A 821 2.57 8.86 -49.66
N LEU A 822 1.50 8.12 -49.36
CA LEU A 822 0.23 8.30 -50.04
C LEU A 822 -0.32 9.71 -49.83
N MET A 823 -0.22 10.28 -48.64
CA MET A 823 -0.65 11.64 -48.36
C MET A 823 0.25 12.67 -49.09
N CYS A 824 1.56 12.41 -49.15
CA CYS A 824 2.53 13.24 -49.84
C CYS A 824 2.27 13.28 -51.35
N VAL A 825 1.79 12.22 -51.97
CA VAL A 825 1.51 12.22 -53.39
C VAL A 825 0.10 12.71 -53.72
N LEU A 826 -0.92 12.35 -52.91
CA LEU A 826 -2.32 12.83 -53.16
C LEU A 826 -2.48 14.34 -53.00
N MET A 827 -1.54 15.01 -52.36
CA MET A 827 -1.55 16.47 -52.23
C MET A 827 -1.00 17.21 -53.45
N LEU A 828 -0.47 16.50 -54.47
CA LEU A 828 0.13 17.14 -55.63
C LEU A 828 -0.93 17.63 -56.63
N THR A 829 -1.93 16.83 -56.88
CA THR A 829 -3.03 17.20 -57.81
C THR A 829 -4.33 16.49 -57.46
N PRO A 830 -5.50 17.19 -57.60
CA PRO A 830 -6.79 16.52 -57.39
C PRO A 830 -7.18 15.56 -58.51
N LYS A 831 -6.47 15.58 -59.67
CA LYS A 831 -6.71 14.67 -60.80
C LYS A 831 -5.68 13.50 -60.78
N MET A 832 -5.76 12.67 -59.75
CA MET A 832 -4.84 11.55 -59.58
C MET A 832 -5.58 10.29 -59.18
N VAL A 833 -5.19 9.18 -59.74
CA VAL A 833 -5.60 7.81 -59.38
C VAL A 833 -4.38 7.01 -59.00
N VAL A 834 -4.43 6.28 -57.91
CA VAL A 834 -3.29 5.53 -57.37
C VAL A 834 -3.47 4.05 -57.63
N ILE A 835 -2.40 3.40 -58.09
CA ILE A 835 -2.33 1.94 -58.14
C ILE A 835 -1.96 1.42 -56.78
N THR A 836 -2.88 0.67 -56.14
CA THR A 836 -2.78 0.21 -54.75
C THR A 836 -2.58 -1.29 -54.66
N ASN A 837 -2.16 -1.80 -53.48
CA ASN A 837 -2.17 -3.23 -53.25
C ASN A 837 -3.55 -3.73 -52.77
N GLU A 838 -3.77 -5.04 -52.88
CA GLU A 838 -5.04 -5.67 -52.57
C GLU A 838 -5.50 -5.47 -51.14
N TRP A 839 -4.58 -5.41 -50.19
CA TRP A 839 -4.91 -5.18 -48.76
C TRP A 839 -5.56 -3.80 -48.58
N VAL A 840 -5.03 -2.77 -49.20
CA VAL A 840 -5.59 -1.42 -49.18
C VAL A 840 -6.97 -1.40 -49.83
N TRP A 841 -7.10 -2.07 -50.97
CA TRP A 841 -8.33 -2.16 -51.71
C TRP A 841 -9.49 -2.84 -50.97
N ARG A 842 -9.18 -3.93 -50.24
CA ARG A 842 -10.17 -4.71 -49.45
C ARG A 842 -10.40 -4.20 -48.05
N ASN A 843 -9.68 -3.20 -47.57
CA ASN A 843 -9.82 -2.69 -46.24
C ASN A 843 -11.26 -2.23 -45.97
N PRO A 844 -11.92 -2.67 -44.86
CA PRO A 844 -13.30 -2.34 -44.57
C PRO A 844 -13.53 -0.87 -44.25
N ILE A 845 -12.52 -0.16 -43.73
CA ILE A 845 -12.64 1.23 -43.29
C ILE A 845 -12.55 2.23 -44.45
N TYR A 846 -11.48 2.13 -45.24
CA TYR A 846 -11.23 3.10 -46.34
C TYR A 846 -11.32 2.48 -47.72
N GLY A 847 -11.40 1.16 -47.86
CA GLY A 847 -11.56 0.49 -49.13
C GLY A 847 -12.76 0.95 -49.94
N PRO A 848 -13.97 1.15 -49.36
CA PRO A 848 -15.11 1.71 -50.08
C PRO A 848 -14.84 3.08 -50.69
N LEU A 849 -14.11 3.94 -49.95
CA LEU A 849 -13.74 5.30 -50.41
C LEU A 849 -12.73 5.21 -51.57
N ILE A 850 -11.74 4.34 -51.48
CA ILE A 850 -10.70 4.13 -52.49
C ILE A 850 -11.29 3.53 -53.78
N ARG A 851 -12.16 2.54 -53.69
CA ARG A 851 -12.88 1.98 -54.83
C ARG A 851 -13.75 3.05 -55.51
N ARG A 852 -14.36 3.92 -54.74
CA ARG A 852 -15.17 5.03 -55.26
C ARG A 852 -14.32 6.12 -55.91
N ALA A 853 -13.09 6.35 -55.40
CA ALA A 853 -12.11 7.22 -56.04
C ALA A 853 -11.44 6.58 -57.28
N GLU A 854 -11.96 5.48 -57.77
CA GLU A 854 -11.52 4.78 -58.98
C GLU A 854 -10.03 4.34 -58.94
N PHE A 855 -9.47 4.12 -57.67
CA PHE A 855 -8.12 3.55 -57.55
C PHE A 855 -8.11 2.11 -58.05
N VAL A 856 -6.97 1.61 -58.50
CA VAL A 856 -6.84 0.31 -59.18
C VAL A 856 -5.97 -0.63 -58.35
N PRO A 857 -6.39 -1.90 -58.09
CA PRO A 857 -5.59 -2.89 -57.37
C PRO A 857 -4.52 -3.48 -58.28
N ALA A 858 -3.25 -3.46 -57.85
CA ALA A 858 -2.10 -4.00 -58.60
C ALA A 858 -2.12 -5.51 -58.77
N ALA A 859 -2.72 -6.25 -57.80
CA ALA A 859 -2.67 -7.73 -57.76
C ALA A 859 -3.47 -8.43 -58.86
N GLU A 860 -4.49 -7.78 -59.40
CA GLU A 860 -5.34 -8.35 -60.47
C GLU A 860 -4.73 -8.20 -61.89
N GLY A 861 -3.52 -7.60 -61.95
CA GLY A 861 -2.85 -7.29 -63.20
C GLY A 861 -3.35 -5.97 -63.82
N VAL A 862 -2.42 -5.08 -64.13
CA VAL A 862 -2.73 -3.77 -64.72
C VAL A 862 -3.47 -3.92 -66.03
N GLU A 863 -3.23 -5.01 -66.77
CA GLU A 863 -3.86 -5.31 -68.06
C GLU A 863 -5.39 -5.41 -67.96
N ASN A 864 -5.93 -5.92 -66.88
CA ASN A 864 -7.38 -6.04 -66.70
C ASN A 864 -8.06 -4.69 -66.45
N PHE A 865 -7.33 -3.69 -66.09
CA PHE A 865 -7.82 -2.33 -65.81
C PHE A 865 -7.46 -1.34 -66.93
N MET A 866 -6.77 -1.75 -68.00
CA MET A 866 -6.37 -0.85 -69.07
C MET A 866 -7.52 -0.06 -69.71
N PRO A 867 -8.70 -0.60 -69.97
CA PRO A 867 -9.83 0.19 -70.49
C PRO A 867 -10.26 1.30 -69.48
N GLN A 868 -10.25 0.97 -68.16
CA GLN A 868 -10.60 1.96 -67.12
C GLN A 868 -9.53 3.03 -67.04
N LEU A 869 -8.26 2.65 -67.00
CA LEU A 869 -7.14 3.59 -66.91
C LEU A 869 -7.12 4.54 -68.16
N ARG A 870 -7.39 4.01 -69.37
CA ARG A 870 -7.50 4.81 -70.61
C ARG A 870 -8.63 5.84 -70.51
N SER A 871 -9.82 5.46 -70.03
CA SER A 871 -10.94 6.36 -69.79
C SER A 871 -10.61 7.45 -68.75
N LEU A 872 -9.85 7.07 -67.68
CA LEU A 872 -9.39 8.04 -66.68
C LEU A 872 -8.43 9.05 -67.25
N VAL A 873 -7.48 8.62 -68.06
CA VAL A 873 -6.52 9.49 -68.76
C VAL A 873 -7.25 10.45 -69.71
N GLU A 874 -8.23 9.99 -70.48
CA GLU A 874 -9.06 10.82 -71.35
C GLU A 874 -9.85 11.89 -70.58
N ARG A 875 -10.25 11.60 -69.34
CA ARG A 875 -10.86 12.55 -68.38
C ARG A 875 -9.88 13.51 -67.73
N GLY A 876 -8.57 13.37 -68.02
CA GLY A 876 -7.48 14.19 -67.57
C GLY A 876 -6.87 13.78 -66.23
N TYR A 877 -7.02 12.53 -65.79
CA TYR A 877 -6.40 11.98 -64.54
C TYR A 877 -5.01 11.45 -64.84
N SER A 878 -4.07 11.76 -63.95
CA SER A 878 -2.74 11.16 -63.89
C SER A 878 -2.77 9.86 -63.10
N ILE A 879 -1.90 8.93 -63.40
CA ILE A 879 -1.79 7.59 -62.76
C ILE A 879 -0.55 7.60 -61.87
N MET A 880 -0.75 7.44 -60.54
CA MET A 880 0.34 7.33 -59.57
C MET A 880 0.72 5.90 -59.31
N VAL A 881 2.02 5.64 -59.37
CA VAL A 881 2.59 4.30 -59.15
C VAL A 881 3.83 4.39 -58.24
N PHE A 882 3.91 3.54 -57.26
CA PHE A 882 5.13 3.29 -56.51
C PHE A 882 5.89 2.10 -57.17
N PRO A 883 6.92 2.35 -57.99
CA PRO A 883 7.56 1.28 -58.75
C PRO A 883 8.32 0.26 -57.92
N GLU A 884 8.60 0.56 -56.68
CA GLU A 884 9.20 -0.36 -55.68
C GLU A 884 8.25 -1.49 -55.23
N GLY A 885 6.94 -1.30 -55.33
CA GLY A 885 5.91 -2.24 -54.94
C GLY A 885 5.80 -2.52 -53.45
N THR A 886 6.77 -2.11 -52.64
CA THR A 886 6.78 -2.21 -51.17
C THR A 886 7.62 -1.10 -50.57
N ARG A 887 7.34 -0.79 -49.31
CA ARG A 887 8.08 0.26 -48.58
C ARG A 887 9.48 -0.20 -48.19
N SER A 888 10.47 0.68 -48.33
CA SER A 888 11.81 0.49 -47.83
C SER A 888 11.85 0.50 -46.26
N GLU A 889 12.73 -0.30 -45.67
CA GLU A 889 12.92 -0.34 -44.23
C GLU A 889 14.02 0.65 -43.72
N ASP A 890 14.98 0.94 -44.60
CA ASP A 890 16.20 1.72 -44.35
C ASP A 890 16.33 2.96 -45.22
N CYS A 891 15.21 3.41 -45.79
CA CYS A 891 15.11 4.58 -46.67
C CYS A 891 15.91 4.45 -47.99
N ARG A 892 16.52 3.33 -48.29
CA ARG A 892 17.19 3.09 -49.59
C ARG A 892 16.15 2.87 -50.68
N ILE A 893 16.47 3.30 -51.91
CA ILE A 893 15.65 3.05 -53.08
C ILE A 893 15.70 1.57 -53.41
N LEU A 894 14.55 0.91 -53.37
CA LEU A 894 14.44 -0.51 -53.70
C LEU A 894 14.37 -0.70 -55.22
N ARG A 895 14.52 -1.96 -55.67
CA ARG A 895 14.42 -2.32 -57.05
C ARG A 895 13.09 -1.92 -57.66
N PHE A 896 13.10 -1.21 -58.79
CA PHE A 896 11.90 -0.85 -59.54
C PHE A 896 11.35 -2.02 -60.35
N HIS A 897 10.04 -2.13 -60.35
CA HIS A 897 9.28 -3.06 -61.20
C HIS A 897 8.89 -2.37 -62.53
N LYS A 898 8.88 -3.12 -63.60
CA LYS A 898 8.60 -2.61 -64.97
C LYS A 898 7.17 -2.08 -65.16
N GLY A 899 6.23 -2.39 -64.28
CA GLY A 899 4.80 -2.11 -64.44
C GLY A 899 4.45 -0.64 -64.70
N ALA A 900 5.07 0.30 -63.96
CA ALA A 900 4.86 1.74 -64.13
C ALA A 900 5.31 2.22 -65.53
N PHE A 901 6.45 1.72 -65.99
CA PHE A 901 7.05 2.11 -67.26
C PHE A 901 6.32 1.46 -68.47
N HIS A 902 5.86 0.24 -68.30
CA HIS A 902 5.02 -0.43 -69.30
C HIS A 902 3.68 0.30 -69.44
N LEU A 903 3.05 0.73 -68.32
CA LEU A 903 1.85 1.47 -68.36
C LEU A 903 2.02 2.83 -69.07
N ALA A 904 3.10 3.56 -68.79
CA ALA A 904 3.43 4.81 -69.48
C ALA A 904 3.57 4.62 -70.97
N GLN A 905 4.16 3.54 -71.43
CA GLN A 905 4.35 3.20 -72.83
C GLN A 905 3.03 2.83 -73.51
N GLU A 906 2.20 1.95 -72.91
CA GLU A 906 0.91 1.51 -73.47
C GLU A 906 -0.14 2.63 -73.54
N LEU A 907 -0.10 3.58 -72.61
CA LEU A 907 -0.99 4.73 -72.63
C LEU A 907 -0.40 5.95 -73.33
N ASN A 908 0.81 5.85 -73.82
CA ASN A 908 1.56 6.98 -74.47
C ASN A 908 1.59 8.22 -73.56
N LEU A 909 1.90 8.05 -72.26
CA LEU A 909 1.92 9.11 -71.25
C LEU A 909 3.36 9.51 -70.86
N ASP A 910 3.54 10.79 -70.64
CA ASP A 910 4.71 11.33 -70.03
C ASP A 910 4.93 10.75 -68.63
N ILE A 911 6.17 10.75 -68.13
CA ILE A 911 6.50 10.35 -66.76
C ILE A 911 6.91 11.56 -65.97
N VAL A 912 6.29 11.78 -64.81
CA VAL A 912 6.69 12.79 -63.84
C VAL A 912 7.28 12.10 -62.62
N PRO A 913 8.59 12.20 -62.43
CA PRO A 913 9.25 11.63 -61.24
C PRO A 913 9.04 12.55 -60.02
N VAL A 914 8.74 11.97 -58.88
CA VAL A 914 8.58 12.64 -57.58
C VAL A 914 9.46 11.90 -56.55
N CYS A 915 10.33 12.62 -55.90
CA CYS A 915 11.17 12.10 -54.83
C CYS A 915 10.68 12.50 -53.46
N LEU A 916 10.39 11.53 -52.61
CA LEU A 916 10.01 11.72 -51.21
C LEU A 916 11.23 11.51 -50.33
N HIS A 917 11.66 12.57 -49.63
CA HIS A 917 12.79 12.52 -48.71
C HIS A 917 12.31 12.77 -47.27
N GLY A 918 12.89 12.08 -46.27
CA GLY A 918 12.59 12.22 -44.87
C GLY A 918 11.32 11.52 -44.38
N VAL A 919 10.43 11.07 -45.30
CA VAL A 919 9.16 10.43 -44.91
C VAL A 919 9.38 9.12 -44.17
N GLY A 920 10.34 8.31 -44.66
CA GLY A 920 10.74 7.06 -44.02
C GLY A 920 11.44 7.26 -42.67
N TYR A 921 12.11 8.37 -42.47
CA TYR A 921 12.69 8.74 -41.18
C TYR A 921 11.61 9.17 -40.18
N VAL A 922 10.65 9.97 -40.63
CA VAL A 922 9.56 10.49 -39.78
C VAL A 922 8.64 9.37 -39.30
N LEU A 923 8.28 8.43 -40.17
CA LEU A 923 7.48 7.27 -39.82
C LEU A 923 8.05 6.02 -40.50
N PRO A 924 9.08 5.37 -39.91
CA PRO A 924 9.69 4.18 -40.47
C PRO A 924 8.73 3.00 -40.59
N LYS A 925 8.99 2.12 -41.56
CA LYS A 925 8.25 0.86 -41.71
C LYS A 925 8.35 0.02 -40.42
N LYS A 926 7.21 -0.44 -39.88
CA LYS A 926 7.09 -1.21 -38.63
C LYS A 926 7.48 -0.47 -37.35
N GLU A 927 7.52 0.83 -37.36
CA GLU A 927 7.63 1.67 -36.18
C GLU A 927 6.27 2.19 -35.71
N LEU A 928 6.12 2.36 -34.39
CA LEU A 928 4.87 2.85 -33.78
C LEU A 928 4.94 4.33 -33.39
N MET A 929 6.06 5.00 -33.66
CA MET A 929 6.27 6.36 -33.17
C MET A 929 6.65 7.31 -34.31
N LEU A 930 5.90 8.41 -34.41
CA LEU A 930 6.25 9.55 -35.26
C LEU A 930 7.48 10.28 -34.70
N ARG A 931 8.54 10.35 -35.51
CA ARG A 931 9.76 11.08 -35.17
C ARG A 931 9.65 12.56 -35.58
N LYS A 932 10.35 13.42 -34.88
CA LYS A 932 10.53 14.80 -35.36
C LYS A 932 11.41 14.75 -36.60
N GLY A 933 11.08 15.52 -37.60
CA GLY A 933 11.87 15.55 -38.83
C GLY A 933 11.29 16.48 -39.88
N GLN A 934 11.95 16.52 -41.04
CA GLN A 934 11.54 17.29 -42.21
C GLN A 934 11.11 16.33 -43.32
N ILE A 935 9.93 16.55 -43.87
CA ILE A 935 9.49 15.88 -45.10
C ILE A 935 9.67 16.84 -46.24
N THR A 936 10.38 16.39 -47.26
CA THR A 936 10.56 17.17 -48.51
C THR A 936 10.03 16.34 -49.68
N VAL A 937 9.16 16.93 -50.44
CA VAL A 937 8.59 16.36 -51.68
C VAL A 937 9.18 17.17 -52.83
N THR A 938 10.03 16.54 -53.63
CA THR A 938 10.67 17.22 -54.78
C THR A 938 10.12 16.65 -56.08
N ILE A 939 9.65 17.52 -56.95
CA ILE A 939 9.10 17.22 -58.27
C ILE A 939 10.23 17.31 -59.27
N GLY A 940 10.47 16.26 -60.03
CA GLY A 940 11.48 16.23 -61.11
C GLY A 940 10.90 16.67 -62.46
N LYS A 941 11.77 16.93 -63.39
CA LYS A 941 11.39 17.36 -64.75
C LYS A 941 10.53 16.28 -65.43
N ARG A 942 9.45 16.71 -66.08
CA ARG A 942 8.57 15.88 -66.91
C ARG A 942 9.36 15.29 -68.07
N ILE A 943 9.24 13.99 -68.25
CA ILE A 943 9.94 13.18 -69.29
C ILE A 943 8.88 12.77 -70.26
N MET A 944 9.06 13.18 -71.55
CA MET A 944 8.11 12.94 -72.63
C MET A 944 8.01 11.45 -72.95
N ALA A 945 6.83 10.99 -73.36
CA ALA A 945 6.58 9.59 -73.67
C ALA A 945 7.51 9.04 -74.74
N GLY A 946 7.91 9.85 -75.75
CA GLY A 946 8.80 9.49 -76.85
C GLY A 946 10.28 9.69 -76.57
N ASP A 947 10.71 10.10 -75.39
CA ASP A 947 12.13 10.35 -75.11
C ASP A 947 12.95 9.04 -75.01
N ALA A 948 13.71 8.79 -76.04
CA ALA A 948 14.54 7.58 -76.14
C ALA A 948 15.80 7.63 -75.27
N SER A 949 16.19 8.78 -74.74
CA SER A 949 17.34 8.94 -73.87
C SER A 949 17.22 8.11 -72.55
N TRP A 950 16.00 7.81 -72.14
CA TRP A 950 15.67 7.01 -70.97
C TRP A 950 15.47 5.52 -71.29
N GLY A 951 15.69 5.10 -72.52
CA GLY A 951 15.56 3.70 -72.97
C GLY A 951 14.43 3.46 -73.94
N ALA A 952 14.65 2.53 -74.87
CA ALA A 952 13.70 2.24 -75.99
C ALA A 952 12.52 1.37 -75.51
N ASP A 953 12.68 0.57 -74.45
CA ASP A 953 11.67 -0.33 -73.95
C ASP A 953 11.43 -0.16 -72.46
N SER A 954 10.31 -0.68 -71.93
CA SER A 954 9.96 -0.57 -70.52
C SER A 954 11.02 -1.14 -69.58
N ARG A 955 11.83 -2.11 -69.96
CA ARG A 955 12.88 -2.70 -69.16
C ARG A 955 14.11 -1.77 -69.03
N SER A 956 14.59 -1.23 -70.13
CA SER A 956 15.70 -0.26 -70.17
C SER A 956 15.31 1.02 -69.44
N ARG A 957 14.09 1.53 -69.62
CA ARG A 957 13.54 2.65 -68.88
C ARG A 957 13.50 2.39 -67.39
N THR A 958 13.08 1.21 -66.96
CA THR A 958 13.07 0.82 -65.50
C THR A 958 14.46 0.94 -64.92
N GLN A 959 15.50 0.45 -65.62
CA GLN A 959 16.87 0.51 -65.12
C GLN A 959 17.40 1.93 -65.07
N ALA A 960 17.13 2.74 -66.10
CA ALA A 960 17.55 4.12 -66.13
C ALA A 960 16.93 4.97 -64.98
N PHE A 961 15.62 4.83 -64.79
CA PHE A 961 14.91 5.54 -63.70
C PHE A 961 15.34 5.06 -62.32
N HIS A 962 15.59 3.76 -62.16
CA HIS A 962 16.10 3.22 -60.90
C HIS A 962 17.45 3.84 -60.53
N LYS A 963 18.37 3.90 -61.50
CA LYS A 963 19.67 4.54 -61.33
C LYS A 963 19.54 6.04 -61.02
N TYR A 964 18.70 6.74 -61.78
CA TYR A 964 18.41 8.15 -61.56
C TYR A 964 17.87 8.42 -60.14
N TYR A 965 16.92 7.60 -59.65
CA TYR A 965 16.36 7.77 -58.29
C TYR A 965 17.39 7.52 -57.22
N ILE A 966 18.31 6.57 -57.37
CA ILE A 966 19.41 6.34 -56.41
C ILE A 966 20.29 7.57 -56.35
N GLU A 967 20.71 8.12 -57.50
CA GLU A 967 21.58 9.28 -57.58
C GLU A 967 20.87 10.51 -57.02
N TRP A 968 19.61 10.75 -57.41
CA TRP A 968 18.79 11.86 -56.96
C TRP A 968 18.51 11.80 -55.44
N TYR A 969 18.14 10.62 -54.93
CA TYR A 969 17.89 10.48 -53.52
C TYR A 969 19.16 10.71 -52.67
N ASN A 970 20.28 10.20 -53.11
CA ASN A 970 21.57 10.43 -52.41
C ASN A 970 21.99 11.91 -52.48
N GLU A 971 21.74 12.60 -53.55
CA GLU A 971 21.99 14.05 -53.63
C GLU A 971 21.09 14.81 -52.65
N LEU A 972 19.78 14.52 -52.58
CA LEU A 972 18.86 15.12 -51.65
C LEU A 972 19.26 14.77 -50.21
N ASP A 973 19.64 13.54 -49.94
CA ASP A 973 20.10 13.10 -48.63
C ASP A 973 21.36 13.86 -48.17
N SER A 974 22.28 14.15 -49.07
CA SER A 974 23.50 14.91 -48.81
C SER A 974 23.21 16.40 -48.53
N LYS A 975 22.16 16.97 -49.18
CA LYS A 975 21.77 18.37 -49.08
C LYS A 975 20.88 18.65 -47.84
N LEU A 976 20.08 17.67 -47.43
CA LEU A 976 19.02 17.84 -46.41
C LEU A 976 19.33 17.20 -45.05
N LYS A 977 20.43 16.49 -44.94
CA LYS A 977 20.86 15.85 -43.68
C LYS A 977 21.46 16.81 -42.63
N HIS A 978 21.22 18.10 -42.74
CA HIS A 978 21.69 19.07 -41.76
C HIS A 978 20.60 19.72 -40.95
#